data_c911f14de4bf65ab6ec98cb9ad0bc197
#
_entry.id   c911f14de4bf65ab6ec98cb9ad0bc197
#
_cell.length_a   1.000
_cell.length_b   1.000
_cell.length_c   1.000
_cell.angle_alpha   90.00
_cell.angle_beta   90.00
_cell.angle_gamma   90.00
#
_symmetry.space_group_name_H-M   'P 1'
#
loop_
_entity.id
_entity.type
_entity.pdbx_description
1 polymer ?
#
loop_
_entity_poly.entity_id
_entity_poly.type
_entity_poly.pdbx_seq_one_letter_code
_entity_poly.pdbx_strand_id
1 'polypeptide(L)'
;MTRKNVHLKIGEMKTDTGLIKNLEVSVGKLIDDSWEESMGPTPMPEITTLRNWDLTLLNKYKPFYLPACDLCCLCTFGKCDLTGGKRGACGLEIGAQSSRIVLLACSIGAATHTAHARHMVDHLIEKYGRRYPLDVGGLNIKVEAPVTRLITGIKPEKLGDLEEVLDYCETQITHCLSAAHTGQEGNNLDFESKAFHAGRMDQIGMEIGDIAQISTLDFPKADPDAPLIELGIGTVDTSKPVIMAIGHNVIPSIGVIDYMKANNLGESLEVVGLCCTAFDITRNWKRGKIVGPISWQLRFIRGGFADVVILDEQCVRTDIFNEAERVKAPVIAASAKNCMGFKDRTDDPADEIVADLVSGKTPGVLILDPDKVGEVAVKVAQQVAPKRRNFTVLPELEEIKKLAKTCRHCNLCRRSCPQDLEISEALKDAAEGSIKKLTELYEYCIGCARCEQVCPVKLSIHSFIIKAGEKKMLEETNFCRCGRGAIQDIEIRNVGSPIVLGEIPGILAVVGCSNYPKGGKDVYDICREFANRRFIVVTSGCSAMSAGSYKNEEGQTIYEEFTGDFAAGGVLNVGSCVANSHIAGAAIKVANIFAKRPLRGNYEEIADYIHNRIGAVGLAWGAYSQKAASIAAGFWSLGVPVLVGPHGSKYRRMLLGREDKKENWEVYDARTGDKINVGPSPEHLFQTVETKEEAMVTIAKLCIRPNDTWKGRSIKLSHYIDLSKRFYGLIPQDIDKFVRTEADIPMTMKNDILEIIKEKGWKETVIPDPTLLPRLVRKKKEIK
;
A
#
# COMPACT_ATOMS: atom_id res chain seq x y z
N MET A 1 31.47 -3.44 -20.69
CA MET A 1 31.35 -3.58 -22.17
C MET A 1 32.01 -4.89 -22.57
N THR A 2 31.23 -5.89 -22.83
CA THR A 2 31.71 -7.17 -23.38
C THR A 2 31.90 -7.00 -24.89
N ARG A 3 33.17 -7.09 -25.36
CA ARG A 3 33.46 -7.12 -26.79
C ARG A 3 32.97 -8.46 -27.32
N LYS A 4 31.85 -8.50 -28.01
CA LYS A 4 31.43 -9.68 -28.80
C LYS A 4 31.91 -9.49 -30.21
N ASN A 5 32.88 -10.30 -30.62
CA ASN A 5 33.20 -10.48 -32.02
C ASN A 5 32.17 -11.43 -32.63
N VAL A 6 31.44 -10.99 -33.63
CA VAL A 6 30.51 -11.87 -34.37
C VAL A 6 31.21 -12.34 -35.64
N HIS A 7 31.21 -13.63 -35.82
CA HIS A 7 31.73 -14.28 -37.02
C HIS A 7 30.62 -15.16 -37.60
N LEU A 8 30.15 -14.80 -38.78
CA LEU A 8 29.09 -15.52 -39.49
C LEU A 8 29.68 -16.17 -40.74
N LYS A 9 29.54 -17.49 -40.85
CA LYS A 9 29.87 -18.24 -42.03
C LYS A 9 28.62 -18.85 -42.64
N ILE A 10 28.34 -18.55 -43.91
CA ILE A 10 27.25 -19.12 -44.69
C ILE A 10 27.89 -19.90 -45.83
N GLY A 11 27.85 -21.23 -45.77
CA GLY A 11 28.36 -22.11 -46.79
C GLY A 11 27.56 -21.96 -48.09
N GLU A 12 26.26 -22.12 -47.99
CA GLU A 12 25.32 -21.91 -49.10
C GLU A 12 23.95 -21.49 -48.51
N MET A 13 23.35 -20.47 -49.11
CA MET A 13 21.97 -20.03 -48.82
C MET A 13 21.29 -19.72 -50.15
N LYS A 14 20.16 -20.38 -50.42
CA LYS A 14 19.34 -20.16 -51.59
C LYS A 14 18.08 -19.38 -51.18
N THR A 15 17.84 -18.29 -51.84
CA THR A 15 16.62 -17.46 -51.70
C THR A 15 15.86 -17.50 -53.03
N ASP A 16 14.62 -17.04 -53.01
CA ASP A 16 13.79 -16.97 -54.25
C ASP A 16 14.37 -16.04 -55.30
N THR A 17 15.34 -15.17 -54.92
CA THR A 17 15.95 -14.16 -55.79
C THR A 17 17.43 -14.36 -56.03
N GLY A 18 18.06 -15.39 -55.40
CA GLY A 18 19.49 -15.58 -55.56
C GLY A 18 20.09 -16.72 -54.74
N LEU A 19 21.36 -17.02 -55.04
CA LEU A 19 22.18 -18.02 -54.36
C LEU A 19 23.42 -17.35 -53.78
N ILE A 20 23.57 -17.45 -52.44
CA ILE A 20 24.73 -16.97 -51.72
C ILE A 20 25.60 -18.17 -51.34
N LYS A 21 26.87 -18.17 -51.75
CA LYS A 21 27.84 -19.19 -51.38
C LYS A 21 29.06 -18.62 -50.71
N ASN A 22 29.56 -19.35 -49.69
CA ASN A 22 30.81 -19.06 -49.01
C ASN A 22 30.90 -17.61 -48.47
N LEU A 23 29.78 -17.07 -47.96
CA LEU A 23 29.77 -15.77 -47.31
C LEU A 23 30.41 -15.87 -45.92
N GLU A 24 31.43 -15.10 -45.69
CA GLU A 24 32.06 -14.94 -44.38
C GLU A 24 32.01 -13.48 -43.95
N VAL A 25 31.36 -13.21 -42.85
CA VAL A 25 31.24 -11.89 -42.30
C VAL A 25 31.83 -11.86 -40.88
N SER A 26 32.86 -11.05 -40.72
CA SER A 26 33.47 -10.79 -39.42
C SER A 26 33.18 -9.35 -39.00
N VAL A 27 32.55 -9.20 -37.87
CA VAL A 27 32.28 -7.88 -37.25
C VAL A 27 33.15 -7.76 -36.02
N GLY A 28 34.18 -6.91 -36.11
CA GLY A 28 35.17 -6.73 -35.03
C GLY A 28 34.62 -5.97 -33.80
N LYS A 29 33.51 -5.24 -33.98
CA LYS A 29 32.83 -4.53 -32.89
C LYS A 29 31.38 -4.32 -33.27
N LEU A 30 30.49 -4.98 -32.55
CA LEU A 30 29.08 -4.58 -32.49
C LEU A 30 28.95 -3.45 -31.44
N ILE A 31 28.58 -2.29 -31.87
CA ILE A 31 28.11 -1.25 -30.98
C ILE A 31 26.62 -1.54 -30.83
N ASP A 32 26.28 -2.12 -29.71
CA ASP A 32 24.91 -2.25 -29.31
C ASP A 32 24.54 -0.92 -28.61
N ASP A 33 23.75 -0.11 -29.27
CA ASP A 33 23.20 1.12 -28.70
C ASP A 33 22.09 0.81 -27.67
N SER A 34 21.62 -0.44 -27.62
CA SER A 34 20.80 -0.91 -26.51
C SER A 34 21.70 -1.18 -25.32
N TRP A 35 21.59 -0.35 -24.29
CA TRP A 35 22.28 -0.56 -23.04
C TRP A 35 21.64 -1.76 -22.33
N GLU A 36 22.27 -2.93 -22.44
CA GLU A 36 21.90 -4.08 -21.64
C GLU A 36 22.55 -3.98 -20.27
N GLU A 37 21.72 -3.82 -19.27
CA GLU A 37 22.13 -3.93 -17.87
C GLU A 37 22.57 -5.36 -17.58
N SER A 38 23.72 -5.52 -16.94
CA SER A 38 24.18 -6.85 -16.52
C SER A 38 23.24 -7.45 -15.50
N MET A 39 22.86 -8.70 -15.69
CA MET A 39 22.05 -9.43 -14.73
C MET A 39 22.85 -9.70 -13.46
N GLY A 40 22.24 -9.46 -12.31
CA GLY A 40 22.80 -9.79 -11.01
C GLY A 40 22.78 -11.28 -10.69
N PRO A 41 23.27 -11.66 -9.50
CA PRO A 41 23.53 -13.07 -9.17
C PRO A 41 22.28 -13.92 -8.93
N THR A 42 21.13 -13.32 -8.65
CA THR A 42 19.94 -14.06 -8.20
C THR A 42 18.65 -13.55 -8.86
N PRO A 43 18.54 -13.68 -10.20
CA PRO A 43 17.28 -13.42 -10.88
C PRO A 43 16.25 -14.50 -10.49
N MET A 44 14.96 -14.18 -10.56
CA MET A 44 13.82 -15.08 -10.32
C MET A 44 14.02 -16.02 -9.11
N PRO A 45 14.20 -15.47 -7.88
CA PRO A 45 14.48 -16.27 -6.72
C PRO A 45 13.28 -17.14 -6.34
N GLU A 46 13.55 -18.37 -5.98
CA GLU A 46 12.57 -19.32 -5.45
C GLU A 46 12.50 -19.27 -3.94
N ILE A 47 11.48 -19.92 -3.35
CA ILE A 47 11.33 -20.02 -1.90
C ILE A 47 12.50 -20.73 -1.21
N THR A 48 13.20 -21.56 -1.92
CA THR A 48 14.41 -22.27 -1.46
C THR A 48 15.66 -21.41 -1.54
N THR A 49 15.60 -20.27 -2.22
CA THR A 49 16.70 -19.32 -2.29
C THR A 49 16.77 -18.50 -1.03
N LEU A 50 17.35 -19.07 0.02
CA LEU A 50 17.61 -18.34 1.27
C LEU A 50 18.69 -17.30 1.00
N ARG A 51 18.29 -16.03 0.99
CA ARG A 51 19.21 -14.91 0.79
C ARG A 51 19.98 -14.60 2.06
N ASN A 52 21.26 -14.35 1.92
CA ASN A 52 22.06 -13.86 3.03
C ASN A 52 21.52 -12.55 3.59
N TRP A 53 20.91 -11.72 2.75
CA TRP A 53 20.22 -10.51 3.18
C TRP A 53 19.09 -10.81 4.19
N ASP A 54 18.17 -11.70 3.86
CA ASP A 54 17.05 -12.07 4.73
C ASP A 54 17.58 -12.64 6.05
N LEU A 55 18.54 -13.56 6.00
CA LEU A 55 19.16 -14.14 7.19
C LEU A 55 19.91 -13.10 8.02
N THR A 56 20.58 -12.16 7.37
CA THR A 56 21.27 -11.05 8.03
C THR A 56 20.28 -10.20 8.83
N LEU A 57 19.12 -9.89 8.26
CA LEU A 57 18.07 -9.13 8.94
C LEU A 57 17.44 -9.92 10.07
N LEU A 58 16.98 -11.13 9.80
CA LEU A 58 16.21 -11.94 10.74
C LEU A 58 17.03 -12.44 11.93
N ASN A 59 18.31 -12.72 11.75
CA ASN A 59 19.20 -13.13 12.84
C ASN A 59 19.50 -12.00 13.85
N LYS A 60 19.27 -10.73 13.48
CA LYS A 60 19.41 -9.59 14.40
C LYS A 60 18.30 -9.51 15.43
N TYR A 61 17.17 -10.13 15.17
CA TYR A 61 15.93 -9.88 15.86
C TYR A 61 15.37 -11.16 16.49
N LYS A 62 14.73 -11.01 17.65
CA LYS A 62 13.93 -12.08 18.24
C LYS A 62 12.57 -12.13 17.55
N PRO A 63 11.98 -13.31 17.31
CA PRO A 63 10.57 -13.45 17.00
C PRO A 63 9.72 -12.74 18.05
N PHE A 64 8.68 -12.08 17.66
CA PHE A 64 7.81 -11.47 18.63
C PHE A 64 6.62 -12.35 18.98
N TYR A 65 6.11 -12.14 20.18
CA TYR A 65 4.97 -12.85 20.71
C TYR A 65 3.68 -12.39 20.02
N LEU A 66 2.90 -13.36 19.61
CA LEU A 66 1.59 -13.17 19.00
C LEU A 66 0.51 -13.76 19.88
N PRO A 67 -0.26 -12.98 20.65
CA PRO A 67 -1.26 -13.50 21.58
C PRO A 67 -2.32 -14.39 20.93
N ALA A 68 -2.66 -14.14 19.66
CA ALA A 68 -3.59 -14.98 18.90
C ALA A 68 -3.07 -16.37 18.59
N CYS A 69 -1.82 -16.67 18.86
CA CYS A 69 -1.17 -17.96 18.64
C CYS A 69 -0.96 -18.76 19.91
N ASP A 70 -1.48 -18.32 21.03
CA ASP A 70 -1.47 -19.10 22.28
C ASP A 70 -2.12 -20.47 22.11
N LEU A 71 -3.11 -20.54 21.22
CA LEU A 71 -3.81 -21.76 20.85
C LEU A 71 -3.69 -21.99 19.35
N CYS A 72 -3.19 -23.16 18.96
CA CYS A 72 -3.15 -23.58 17.56
C CYS A 72 -4.33 -24.53 17.26
N CYS A 73 -5.14 -24.18 16.24
CA CYS A 73 -6.31 -24.95 15.80
C CYS A 73 -6.24 -25.32 14.30
N LEU A 74 -5.04 -25.38 13.72
CA LEU A 74 -4.88 -25.57 12.27
C LEU A 74 -4.93 -27.04 11.82
N CYS A 75 -5.06 -28.00 12.74
CA CYS A 75 -5.19 -29.42 12.39
C CYS A 75 -6.16 -30.14 13.32
N THR A 76 -6.46 -31.40 13.01
CA THR A 76 -7.41 -32.24 13.80
C THR A 76 -6.91 -32.58 15.18
N PHE A 77 -5.62 -32.49 15.48
CA PHE A 77 -5.07 -32.69 16.83
C PHE A 77 -5.29 -31.49 17.76
N GLY A 78 -5.51 -30.32 17.20
CA GLY A 78 -5.73 -29.09 17.98
C GLY A 78 -7.14 -29.08 18.56
N LYS A 79 -7.33 -28.25 19.58
CA LYS A 79 -6.52 -27.03 19.91
C LYS A 79 -5.31 -27.40 20.80
N CYS A 80 -4.15 -26.96 20.41
CA CYS A 80 -2.94 -27.09 21.21
C CYS A 80 -2.66 -25.77 21.94
N ASP A 81 -2.44 -25.84 23.23
CA ASP A 81 -1.96 -24.71 24.04
C ASP A 81 -0.44 -24.59 23.88
N LEU A 82 0.02 -23.46 23.36
CA LEU A 82 1.42 -23.17 23.10
C LEU A 82 2.05 -22.24 24.14
N THR A 83 1.30 -21.85 25.17
CA THR A 83 1.81 -20.98 26.24
C THR A 83 2.83 -21.66 27.13
N GLY A 84 3.69 -20.88 27.80
CA GLY A 84 4.64 -21.40 28.79
C GLY A 84 5.66 -22.40 28.23
N GLY A 85 6.03 -22.27 26.95
CA GLY A 85 7.04 -23.12 26.29
C GLY A 85 6.51 -24.49 25.85
N LYS A 86 5.19 -24.72 25.90
CA LYS A 86 4.57 -25.94 25.39
C LYS A 86 4.66 -26.02 23.87
N ARG A 87 4.57 -27.23 23.36
CA ARG A 87 4.57 -27.53 21.94
C ARG A 87 3.24 -28.13 21.50
N GLY A 88 2.85 -27.86 20.28
CA GLY A 88 1.75 -28.54 19.64
C GLY A 88 2.03 -30.03 19.41
N ALA A 89 0.99 -30.79 19.06
CA ALA A 89 1.10 -32.23 18.75
C ALA A 89 2.08 -32.52 17.58
N CYS A 90 2.30 -31.54 16.70
CA CYS A 90 3.29 -31.60 15.60
C CYS A 90 4.70 -31.15 16.02
N GLY A 91 4.91 -30.76 17.27
CA GLY A 91 6.18 -30.23 17.76
C GLY A 91 6.34 -28.71 17.59
N LEU A 92 5.38 -28.02 16.98
CA LEU A 92 5.40 -26.59 16.74
C LEU A 92 5.39 -25.79 18.05
N GLU A 93 6.24 -24.80 18.13
CA GLU A 93 6.30 -23.84 19.24
C GLU A 93 5.72 -22.48 18.86
N ILE A 94 5.45 -21.63 19.86
CA ILE A 94 4.74 -20.37 19.67
C ILE A 94 5.46 -19.40 18.71
N GLY A 95 6.79 -19.37 18.71
CA GLY A 95 7.57 -18.51 17.80
C GLY A 95 7.36 -18.91 16.34
N ALA A 96 7.48 -20.20 16.04
CA ALA A 96 7.25 -20.73 14.71
C ALA A 96 5.79 -20.57 14.28
N GLN A 97 4.83 -20.77 15.19
CA GLN A 97 3.40 -20.53 14.89
C GLN A 97 3.14 -19.05 14.54
N SER A 98 3.71 -18.14 15.29
CA SER A 98 3.58 -16.69 15.02
C SER A 98 4.11 -16.34 13.63
N SER A 99 5.29 -16.82 13.28
CA SER A 99 5.89 -16.59 11.96
C SER A 99 5.11 -17.26 10.83
N ARG A 100 4.54 -18.45 11.07
CA ARG A 100 3.65 -19.12 10.10
C ARG A 100 2.38 -18.30 9.82
N ILE A 101 1.78 -17.70 10.84
CA ILE A 101 0.61 -16.81 10.66
C ILE A 101 0.99 -15.53 9.87
N VAL A 102 2.19 -14.98 10.11
CA VAL A 102 2.71 -13.86 9.32
C VAL A 102 2.90 -14.27 7.85
N LEU A 103 3.49 -15.45 7.59
CA LEU A 103 3.61 -15.98 6.23
C LEU A 103 2.23 -16.13 5.56
N LEU A 104 1.26 -16.69 6.26
CA LEU A 104 -0.09 -16.85 5.75
C LEU A 104 -0.72 -15.49 5.40
N ALA A 105 -0.61 -14.50 6.27
CA ALA A 105 -1.10 -13.14 6.02
C ALA A 105 -0.42 -12.50 4.79
N CYS A 106 0.91 -12.61 4.68
CA CYS A 106 1.66 -12.09 3.54
C CYS A 106 1.27 -12.80 2.23
N SER A 107 1.09 -14.12 2.27
CA SER A 107 0.69 -14.90 1.08
C SER A 107 -0.73 -14.53 0.63
N ILE A 108 -1.67 -14.31 1.55
CA ILE A 108 -3.02 -13.83 1.22
C ILE A 108 -2.95 -12.44 0.56
N GLY A 109 -2.17 -11.53 1.13
CA GLY A 109 -2.01 -10.19 0.56
C GLY A 109 -1.40 -10.23 -0.84
N ALA A 110 -0.31 -10.97 -1.02
CA ALA A 110 0.36 -11.15 -2.31
C ALA A 110 -0.57 -11.78 -3.35
N ALA A 111 -1.28 -12.86 -2.98
CA ALA A 111 -2.26 -13.48 -3.86
C ALA A 111 -3.36 -12.51 -4.28
N THR A 112 -3.78 -11.61 -3.38
CA THR A 112 -4.84 -10.64 -3.65
C THR A 112 -4.41 -9.64 -4.74
N HIS A 113 -3.21 -9.06 -4.67
CA HIS A 113 -2.73 -8.14 -5.69
C HIS A 113 -2.32 -8.85 -6.99
N THR A 114 -1.67 -10.01 -6.90
CA THR A 114 -1.26 -10.78 -8.08
C THR A 114 -2.47 -11.25 -8.90
N ALA A 115 -3.51 -11.74 -8.23
CA ALA A 115 -4.74 -12.15 -8.90
C ALA A 115 -5.53 -10.95 -9.48
N HIS A 116 -5.45 -9.76 -8.85
CA HIS A 116 -5.97 -8.53 -9.46
C HIS A 116 -5.18 -8.19 -10.74
N ALA A 117 -3.85 -8.22 -10.68
CA ALA A 117 -3.00 -7.98 -11.85
C ALA A 117 -3.27 -9.01 -12.96
N ARG A 118 -3.48 -10.29 -12.62
CA ARG A 118 -3.84 -11.34 -13.58
C ARG A 118 -5.13 -11.02 -14.32
N HIS A 119 -6.22 -10.72 -13.60
CA HIS A 119 -7.50 -10.35 -14.22
C HIS A 119 -7.35 -9.14 -15.15
N MET A 120 -6.56 -8.18 -14.72
CA MET A 120 -6.28 -6.98 -15.50
C MET A 120 -5.53 -7.32 -16.79
N VAL A 121 -4.40 -8.03 -16.67
CA VAL A 121 -3.53 -8.37 -17.80
C VAL A 121 -4.24 -9.28 -18.79
N ASP A 122 -4.98 -10.28 -18.32
CA ASP A 122 -5.72 -11.21 -19.20
C ASP A 122 -6.77 -10.46 -20.01
N HIS A 123 -7.59 -9.59 -19.38
CA HIS A 123 -8.57 -8.75 -20.07
C HIS A 123 -7.90 -7.82 -21.11
N LEU A 124 -6.78 -7.20 -20.75
CA LEU A 124 -6.07 -6.28 -21.65
C LEU A 124 -5.38 -7.01 -22.79
N ILE A 125 -4.89 -8.23 -22.59
CA ILE A 125 -4.35 -9.09 -23.64
C ILE A 125 -5.45 -9.50 -24.61
N GLU A 126 -6.65 -9.83 -24.10
CA GLU A 126 -7.80 -10.15 -24.97
C GLU A 126 -8.18 -8.94 -25.83
N LYS A 127 -8.19 -7.74 -25.27
CA LYS A 127 -8.58 -6.50 -25.96
C LYS A 127 -7.51 -5.97 -26.92
N TYR A 128 -6.25 -5.99 -26.54
CA TYR A 128 -5.14 -5.33 -27.27
C TYR A 128 -4.08 -6.29 -27.84
N GLY A 129 -4.07 -7.54 -27.39
CA GLY A 129 -3.10 -8.56 -27.78
C GLY A 129 -1.79 -8.51 -27.01
N ARG A 130 -1.08 -9.66 -26.92
CA ARG A 130 0.18 -9.83 -26.19
C ARG A 130 1.32 -8.92 -26.63
N ARG A 131 1.27 -8.41 -27.87
CA ARG A 131 2.33 -7.54 -28.44
C ARG A 131 2.10 -6.05 -28.16
N TYR A 132 1.05 -5.69 -27.45
CA TYR A 132 0.78 -4.30 -27.11
C TYR A 132 1.94 -3.73 -26.27
N PRO A 133 2.55 -2.59 -26.67
CA PRO A 133 3.72 -2.04 -26.01
C PRO A 133 3.35 -1.39 -24.68
N LEU A 134 4.25 -1.47 -23.72
CA LEU A 134 4.11 -0.80 -22.43
C LEU A 134 4.64 0.63 -22.53
N ASP A 135 3.90 1.56 -21.92
CA ASP A 135 4.29 2.96 -21.82
C ASP A 135 3.79 3.55 -20.49
N VAL A 136 4.71 3.82 -19.57
CA VAL A 136 4.43 4.41 -18.25
C VAL A 136 4.93 5.85 -18.10
N GLY A 137 5.43 6.46 -19.16
CA GLY A 137 5.98 7.81 -19.12
C GLY A 137 6.90 8.16 -20.29
N GLY A 138 6.95 7.31 -21.31
CA GLY A 138 7.72 7.56 -22.53
C GLY A 138 9.20 7.85 -22.25
N LEU A 139 9.72 8.95 -22.81
CA LEU A 139 11.13 9.33 -22.66
C LEU A 139 11.52 9.73 -21.22
N ASN A 140 10.56 10.00 -20.36
CA ASN A 140 10.82 10.43 -18.98
C ASN A 140 11.13 9.25 -18.05
N ILE A 141 10.83 8.02 -18.47
CA ILE A 141 11.06 6.79 -17.70
C ILE A 141 11.77 5.76 -18.58
N LYS A 142 13.00 5.43 -18.21
CA LYS A 142 13.79 4.36 -18.85
C LYS A 142 13.81 3.07 -18.02
N VAL A 143 13.50 3.21 -16.73
CA VAL A 143 13.39 2.08 -15.80
C VAL A 143 11.91 1.91 -15.47
N GLU A 144 11.19 1.23 -16.37
CA GLU A 144 9.72 1.15 -16.34
C GLU A 144 9.20 0.26 -15.21
N ALA A 145 9.84 -0.87 -14.97
CA ALA A 145 9.45 -1.87 -14.00
C ALA A 145 10.62 -2.21 -13.05
N PRO A 146 11.04 -1.26 -12.18
CA PRO A 146 12.24 -1.43 -11.37
C PRO A 146 12.16 -2.60 -10.39
N VAL A 147 11.01 -2.90 -9.80
CA VAL A 147 10.82 -4.02 -8.87
C VAL A 147 10.89 -5.34 -9.61
N THR A 148 10.15 -5.48 -10.70
CA THR A 148 10.16 -6.68 -11.56
C THR A 148 11.56 -6.97 -12.06
N ARG A 149 12.25 -5.98 -12.64
CA ARG A 149 13.62 -6.12 -13.13
C ARG A 149 14.60 -6.49 -12.03
N LEU A 150 14.46 -5.90 -10.85
CA LEU A 150 15.32 -6.18 -9.71
C LEU A 150 15.21 -7.63 -9.25
N ILE A 151 13.99 -8.17 -9.19
CA ILE A 151 13.75 -9.50 -8.63
C ILE A 151 13.86 -10.58 -9.68
N THR A 152 13.19 -10.43 -10.81
CA THR A 152 13.11 -11.48 -11.86
C THR A 152 14.24 -11.39 -12.88
N GLY A 153 14.82 -10.21 -13.09
CA GLY A 153 15.74 -9.94 -14.18
C GLY A 153 15.06 -9.69 -15.53
N ILE A 154 13.73 -9.78 -15.60
CA ILE A 154 12.94 -9.52 -16.82
C ILE A 154 12.71 -8.02 -16.93
N LYS A 155 12.97 -7.44 -18.11
CA LYS A 155 12.55 -6.09 -18.49
C LYS A 155 11.30 -6.21 -19.35
N PRO A 156 10.10 -5.96 -18.79
CA PRO A 156 8.89 -6.06 -19.59
C PRO A 156 8.80 -4.89 -20.59
N GLU A 157 8.43 -5.21 -21.83
CA GLU A 157 8.27 -4.25 -22.92
C GLU A 157 6.87 -4.29 -23.55
N LYS A 158 6.12 -5.36 -23.32
CA LYS A 158 4.78 -5.62 -23.85
C LYS A 158 3.91 -6.39 -22.86
N LEU A 159 2.60 -6.40 -23.05
CA LEU A 159 1.65 -7.08 -22.17
C LEU A 159 1.97 -8.58 -21.95
N GLY A 160 2.45 -9.28 -22.98
CA GLY A 160 2.83 -10.69 -22.84
C GLY A 160 4.01 -10.93 -21.89
N ASP A 161 4.89 -9.95 -21.70
CA ASP A 161 5.99 -10.05 -20.73
C ASP A 161 5.46 -9.93 -19.29
N LEU A 162 4.38 -9.16 -19.09
CA LEU A 162 3.70 -9.07 -17.79
C LEU A 162 3.03 -10.40 -17.43
N GLU A 163 2.41 -11.07 -18.41
CA GLU A 163 1.80 -12.38 -18.24
C GLU A 163 2.85 -13.42 -17.79
N GLU A 164 4.03 -13.45 -18.41
CA GLU A 164 5.13 -14.35 -18.03
C GLU A 164 5.59 -14.14 -16.57
N VAL A 165 5.71 -12.88 -16.17
CA VAL A 165 6.10 -12.56 -14.79
C VAL A 165 4.99 -12.93 -13.79
N LEU A 166 3.71 -12.79 -14.15
CA LEU A 166 2.60 -13.23 -13.31
C LEU A 166 2.60 -14.75 -13.10
N ASP A 167 2.89 -15.55 -14.14
CA ASP A 167 3.03 -17.01 -14.02
C ASP A 167 4.07 -17.39 -12.97
N TYR A 168 5.21 -16.69 -12.97
CA TYR A 168 6.22 -16.85 -11.92
C TYR A 168 5.69 -16.48 -10.54
N CYS A 169 5.05 -15.30 -10.39
CA CYS A 169 4.54 -14.85 -9.10
C CYS A 169 3.50 -15.81 -8.51
N GLU A 170 2.56 -16.28 -9.33
CA GLU A 170 1.50 -17.22 -8.92
C GLU A 170 2.08 -18.54 -8.44
N THR A 171 3.08 -19.06 -9.17
CA THR A 171 3.81 -20.27 -8.76
C THR A 171 4.50 -20.08 -7.41
N GLN A 172 5.19 -18.95 -7.22
CA GLN A 172 5.87 -18.66 -5.94
C GLN A 172 4.90 -18.49 -4.78
N ILE A 173 3.76 -17.83 -4.99
CA ILE A 173 2.72 -17.67 -3.95
C ILE A 173 2.13 -19.03 -3.58
N THR A 174 1.90 -19.91 -4.55
CA THR A 174 1.46 -21.30 -4.32
C THR A 174 2.45 -22.05 -3.42
N HIS A 175 3.75 -21.93 -3.70
CA HIS A 175 4.80 -22.51 -2.86
C HIS A 175 4.83 -21.91 -1.44
N CYS A 176 4.64 -20.60 -1.30
CA CYS A 176 4.55 -19.96 0.02
C CYS A 176 3.36 -20.49 0.84
N LEU A 177 2.21 -20.65 0.21
CA LEU A 177 1.02 -21.25 0.85
C LEU A 177 1.25 -22.71 1.23
N SER A 178 1.87 -23.50 0.34
CA SER A 178 2.27 -24.88 0.61
C SER A 178 3.20 -24.95 1.82
N ALA A 179 4.15 -24.05 1.95
CA ALA A 179 5.08 -24.01 3.08
C ALA A 179 4.37 -23.72 4.42
N ALA A 180 3.23 -23.04 4.41
CA ALA A 180 2.42 -22.78 5.61
C ALA A 180 1.54 -23.97 6.02
N HIS A 181 1.53 -25.08 5.27
CA HIS A 181 0.72 -26.26 5.51
C HIS A 181 1.14 -26.97 6.79
N THR A 182 0.14 -27.42 7.59
CA THR A 182 0.37 -28.29 8.75
C THR A 182 0.98 -29.62 8.29
N GLY A 183 2.12 -30.00 8.85
CA GLY A 183 2.92 -31.16 8.45
C GLY A 183 4.14 -30.82 7.56
N GLN A 184 4.34 -29.54 7.24
CA GLN A 184 5.57 -28.99 6.67
C GLN A 184 6.24 -28.01 7.63
N GLU A 185 6.17 -28.31 8.90
CA GLU A 185 6.56 -27.43 9.97
C GLU A 185 8.07 -27.06 9.86
N GLY A 186 8.33 -25.78 9.90
CA GLY A 186 9.67 -25.17 9.95
C GLY A 186 9.89 -24.41 11.25
N ASN A 187 11.03 -23.79 11.37
CA ASN A 187 11.29 -22.84 12.44
C ASN A 187 10.83 -21.42 12.07
N ASN A 188 10.99 -20.48 12.98
CA ASN A 188 10.60 -19.08 12.72
C ASN A 188 11.35 -18.46 11.52
N LEU A 189 12.63 -18.79 11.31
CA LEU A 189 13.41 -18.25 10.18
C LEU A 189 12.87 -18.74 8.82
N ASP A 190 12.46 -20.01 8.74
CA ASP A 190 11.86 -20.56 7.53
C ASP A 190 10.61 -19.79 7.14
N PHE A 191 9.70 -19.58 8.09
CA PHE A 191 8.44 -18.89 7.81
C PHE A 191 8.64 -17.40 7.55
N GLU A 192 9.54 -16.72 8.28
CA GLU A 192 9.81 -15.31 8.11
C GLU A 192 10.49 -15.01 6.77
N SER A 193 11.46 -15.83 6.33
CA SER A 193 12.08 -15.65 5.02
C SER A 193 11.08 -15.83 3.87
N LYS A 194 10.17 -16.78 4.01
CA LYS A 194 9.08 -16.99 3.04
C LYS A 194 8.04 -15.87 3.07
N ALA A 195 7.80 -15.26 4.23
CA ALA A 195 6.96 -14.07 4.34
C ALA A 195 7.57 -12.88 3.55
N PHE A 196 8.89 -12.71 3.60
CA PHE A 196 9.59 -11.73 2.77
C PHE A 196 9.48 -12.05 1.29
N HIS A 197 9.58 -13.34 0.94
CA HIS A 197 9.41 -13.78 -0.44
C HIS A 197 7.99 -13.47 -0.95
N ALA A 198 6.96 -13.77 -0.17
CA ALA A 198 5.59 -13.39 -0.49
C ALA A 198 5.44 -11.86 -0.64
N GLY A 199 6.08 -11.07 0.22
CA GLY A 199 6.10 -9.61 0.11
C GLY A 199 6.77 -9.12 -1.18
N ARG A 200 7.82 -9.81 -1.66
CA ARG A 200 8.44 -9.51 -2.96
C ARG A 200 7.51 -9.83 -4.13
N MET A 201 6.77 -10.93 -4.06
CA MET A 201 5.76 -11.26 -5.08
C MET A 201 4.63 -10.25 -5.08
N ASP A 202 4.24 -9.76 -3.92
CA ASP A 202 3.26 -8.68 -3.77
C ASP A 202 3.71 -7.40 -4.48
N GLN A 203 4.97 -6.99 -4.28
CA GLN A 203 5.53 -5.81 -4.93
C GLN A 203 5.57 -5.95 -6.47
N ILE A 204 5.89 -7.13 -6.98
CA ILE A 204 5.84 -7.41 -8.43
C ILE A 204 4.40 -7.38 -8.93
N GLY A 205 3.48 -8.07 -8.28
CA GLY A 205 2.07 -8.11 -8.69
C GLY A 205 1.43 -6.72 -8.73
N MET A 206 1.73 -5.86 -7.74
CA MET A 206 1.30 -4.47 -7.74
C MET A 206 1.90 -3.69 -8.91
N GLU A 207 3.21 -3.81 -9.15
CA GLU A 207 3.89 -3.09 -10.23
C GLU A 207 3.32 -3.46 -11.60
N ILE A 208 3.12 -4.75 -11.86
CA ILE A 208 2.53 -5.26 -13.11
C ILE A 208 1.11 -4.74 -13.29
N GLY A 209 0.29 -4.81 -12.25
CA GLY A 209 -1.09 -4.33 -12.30
C GLY A 209 -1.16 -2.85 -12.69
N ASP A 210 -0.36 -2.00 -12.05
CA ASP A 210 -0.40 -0.57 -12.35
C ASP A 210 0.23 -0.22 -13.71
N ILE A 211 1.32 -0.88 -14.10
CA ILE A 211 1.93 -0.70 -15.43
C ILE A 211 0.93 -1.08 -16.55
N ALA A 212 0.20 -2.17 -16.40
CA ALA A 212 -0.83 -2.57 -17.35
C ALA A 212 -1.91 -1.49 -17.48
N GLN A 213 -2.41 -0.96 -16.36
CA GLN A 213 -3.41 0.11 -16.34
C GLN A 213 -2.89 1.41 -16.97
N ILE A 214 -1.72 1.87 -16.57
CA ILE A 214 -1.10 3.11 -17.09
C ILE A 214 -0.90 3.00 -18.61
N SER A 215 -0.49 1.85 -19.09
CA SER A 215 -0.19 1.65 -20.51
C SER A 215 -1.44 1.60 -21.40
N THR A 216 -2.59 1.19 -20.87
CA THR A 216 -3.77 0.84 -21.67
C THR A 216 -5.03 1.65 -21.37
N LEU A 217 -5.16 2.23 -20.16
CA LEU A 217 -6.41 2.87 -19.70
C LEU A 217 -6.33 4.40 -19.66
N ASP A 218 -5.42 4.99 -20.42
CA ASP A 218 -5.23 6.46 -20.52
C ASP A 218 -5.04 7.15 -19.16
N PHE A 219 -4.33 6.49 -18.26
CA PHE A 219 -3.97 7.03 -16.94
C PHE A 219 -2.84 8.06 -17.05
N PRO A 220 -2.70 8.97 -16.06
CA PRO A 220 -1.53 9.86 -15.99
C PRO A 220 -0.23 9.05 -16.00
N LYS A 221 0.72 9.47 -16.85
CA LYS A 221 1.99 8.79 -17.07
C LYS A 221 3.12 9.53 -16.37
N ALA A 222 3.30 9.23 -15.08
CA ALA A 222 4.35 9.84 -14.24
C ALA A 222 4.28 11.37 -14.16
N ASP A 223 3.10 11.95 -14.29
CA ASP A 223 2.89 13.38 -14.31
C ASP A 223 2.80 13.95 -12.88
N PRO A 224 3.76 14.80 -12.43
CA PRO A 224 3.68 15.49 -11.15
C PRO A 224 2.42 16.34 -10.98
N ASP A 225 1.90 16.88 -12.09
CA ASP A 225 0.71 17.71 -12.16
C ASP A 225 -0.58 16.90 -12.42
N ALA A 226 -0.56 15.59 -12.14
CA ALA A 226 -1.76 14.75 -12.22
C ALA A 226 -2.97 15.46 -11.58
N PRO A 227 -4.17 15.44 -12.22
CA PRO A 227 -5.27 16.30 -11.84
C PRO A 227 -5.71 16.18 -10.39
N LEU A 228 -6.13 17.30 -9.81
CA LEU A 228 -6.91 17.33 -8.58
C LEU A 228 -8.33 16.88 -8.87
N ILE A 229 -8.82 15.92 -8.09
CA ILE A 229 -10.11 15.26 -8.25
C ILE A 229 -10.94 15.50 -7.01
N GLU A 230 -12.24 15.68 -7.18
CA GLU A 230 -13.19 15.87 -6.12
C GLU A 230 -13.25 14.66 -5.17
N LEU A 231 -13.18 14.94 -3.87
CA LEU A 231 -13.18 13.97 -2.79
C LEU A 231 -14.23 14.34 -1.74
N GLY A 232 -15.09 13.39 -1.42
CA GLY A 232 -16.15 13.54 -0.42
C GLY A 232 -17.55 13.48 -1.00
N ILE A 233 -18.52 13.13 -0.15
CA ILE A 233 -19.90 12.97 -0.62
C ILE A 233 -20.55 14.29 -1.03
N GLY A 234 -20.13 15.40 -0.44
CA GLY A 234 -20.64 16.72 -0.79
C GLY A 234 -20.35 17.16 -2.22
N THR A 235 -19.43 16.45 -2.91
CA THR A 235 -19.12 16.70 -4.33
C THR A 235 -20.09 16.01 -5.28
N VAL A 236 -20.91 15.06 -4.79
CA VAL A 236 -21.79 14.23 -5.62
C VAL A 236 -23.11 14.96 -5.88
N ASP A 237 -23.45 15.14 -7.15
CA ASP A 237 -24.76 15.69 -7.56
C ASP A 237 -25.85 14.61 -7.51
N THR A 238 -26.49 14.49 -6.35
CA THR A 238 -27.55 13.51 -6.11
C THR A 238 -28.86 13.81 -6.86
N SER A 239 -28.94 14.91 -7.61
CA SER A 239 -30.06 15.17 -8.53
C SER A 239 -29.97 14.31 -9.79
N LYS A 240 -28.76 13.79 -10.11
CA LYS A 240 -28.49 12.86 -11.19
C LYS A 240 -28.53 11.41 -10.70
N PRO A 241 -28.69 10.43 -11.60
CA PRO A 241 -28.45 9.04 -11.26
C PRO A 241 -27.00 8.81 -10.83
N VAL A 242 -26.78 8.07 -9.73
CA VAL A 242 -25.47 7.81 -9.14
C VAL A 242 -25.12 6.33 -9.25
N ILE A 243 -24.05 6.01 -9.97
CA ILE A 243 -23.45 4.69 -10.04
C ILE A 243 -22.24 4.65 -9.11
N MET A 244 -22.27 3.77 -8.12
CA MET A 244 -21.21 3.62 -7.13
C MET A 244 -20.45 2.31 -7.34
N ALA A 245 -19.13 2.40 -7.52
CA ALA A 245 -18.26 1.24 -7.57
C ALA A 245 -17.49 1.06 -6.23
N ILE A 246 -17.38 -0.17 -5.76
CA ILE A 246 -16.69 -0.53 -4.51
C ILE A 246 -15.69 -1.65 -4.81
N GLY A 247 -14.42 -1.40 -4.53
CA GLY A 247 -13.36 -2.41 -4.61
C GLY A 247 -12.04 -1.92 -5.17
N HIS A 248 -11.42 -2.73 -6.03
CA HIS A 248 -10.05 -2.53 -6.50
C HIS A 248 -9.86 -2.73 -8.00
N ASN A 249 -10.75 -3.43 -8.69
CA ASN A 249 -10.65 -3.68 -10.13
C ASN A 249 -11.47 -2.64 -10.90
N VAL A 250 -10.79 -1.74 -11.59
CA VAL A 250 -11.44 -0.65 -12.31
C VAL A 250 -12.15 -1.09 -13.60
N ILE A 251 -11.84 -2.27 -14.15
CA ILE A 251 -12.33 -2.70 -15.48
C ILE A 251 -13.87 -2.61 -15.61
N PRO A 252 -14.68 -3.09 -14.66
CA PRO A 252 -16.14 -2.92 -14.75
C PRO A 252 -16.57 -1.45 -14.79
N SER A 253 -15.86 -0.57 -14.09
CA SER A 253 -16.12 0.88 -14.10
C SER A 253 -15.68 1.54 -15.41
N ILE A 254 -14.63 1.03 -16.06
CA ILE A 254 -14.25 1.45 -17.42
C ILE A 254 -15.38 1.14 -18.40
N GLY A 255 -15.98 -0.06 -18.32
CA GLY A 255 -17.17 -0.41 -19.11
C GLY A 255 -18.31 0.60 -18.95
N VAL A 256 -18.56 1.08 -17.71
CA VAL A 256 -19.55 2.16 -17.47
C VAL A 256 -19.16 3.44 -18.17
N ILE A 257 -17.91 3.87 -18.03
CA ILE A 257 -17.40 5.12 -18.63
C ILE A 257 -17.43 5.04 -20.16
N ASP A 258 -17.01 3.92 -20.73
CA ASP A 258 -17.02 3.72 -22.18
C ASP A 258 -18.45 3.72 -22.75
N TYR A 259 -19.40 3.05 -22.08
CA TYR A 259 -20.80 3.09 -22.46
C TYR A 259 -21.38 4.51 -22.38
N MET A 260 -21.04 5.27 -21.31
CA MET A 260 -21.47 6.67 -21.16
C MET A 260 -20.91 7.56 -22.27
N LYS A 261 -19.62 7.40 -22.61
CA LYS A 261 -18.96 8.16 -23.70
C LYS A 261 -19.60 7.84 -25.04
N ALA A 262 -19.84 6.56 -25.35
CA ALA A 262 -20.44 6.11 -26.60
C ALA A 262 -21.88 6.64 -26.80
N ASN A 263 -22.60 6.86 -25.70
CA ASN A 263 -23.99 7.33 -25.72
C ASN A 263 -24.16 8.83 -25.36
N ASN A 264 -23.07 9.59 -25.25
CA ASN A 264 -23.08 11.02 -24.89
C ASN A 264 -23.76 11.31 -23.53
N LEU A 265 -23.61 10.44 -22.55
CA LEU A 265 -24.22 10.52 -21.23
C LEU A 265 -23.33 11.13 -20.14
N GLY A 266 -22.14 11.60 -20.48
CA GLY A 266 -21.13 12.04 -19.53
C GLY A 266 -21.54 13.20 -18.58
N GLU A 267 -22.59 13.96 -18.91
CA GLU A 267 -23.14 15.04 -18.07
C GLU A 267 -24.38 14.62 -17.28
N SER A 268 -24.96 13.49 -17.59
CA SER A 268 -26.29 13.08 -17.09
C SER A 268 -26.25 12.11 -15.91
N LEU A 269 -25.08 11.56 -15.60
CA LEU A 269 -24.88 10.62 -14.50
C LEU A 269 -23.65 10.97 -13.69
N GLU A 270 -23.64 10.52 -12.43
CA GLU A 270 -22.49 10.54 -11.56
C GLU A 270 -21.89 9.13 -11.47
N VAL A 271 -20.57 9.01 -11.66
CA VAL A 271 -19.82 7.78 -11.41
C VAL A 271 -18.89 8.05 -10.25
N VAL A 272 -19.12 7.36 -9.16
CA VAL A 272 -18.38 7.55 -7.91
C VAL A 272 -17.76 6.24 -7.45
N GLY A 273 -16.65 6.33 -6.74
CA GLY A 273 -15.97 5.15 -6.24
C GLY A 273 -15.61 5.22 -4.76
N LEU A 274 -15.49 4.05 -4.16
CA LEU A 274 -14.94 3.81 -2.83
C LEU A 274 -13.68 2.96 -2.93
N CYS A 275 -12.68 3.28 -2.12
CA CYS A 275 -11.40 2.57 -2.10
C CYS A 275 -10.58 2.76 -3.39
N CYS A 276 -9.76 1.77 -3.76
CA CYS A 276 -8.79 1.87 -4.84
C CYS A 276 -9.42 2.08 -6.22
N THR A 277 -10.54 1.42 -6.50
CA THR A 277 -11.27 1.60 -7.77
C THR A 277 -11.65 3.07 -8.01
N ALA A 278 -11.87 3.85 -6.94
CA ALA A 278 -12.15 5.27 -7.07
C ALA A 278 -10.99 6.07 -7.69
N PHE A 279 -9.74 5.78 -7.28
CA PHE A 279 -8.58 6.41 -7.89
C PHE A 279 -8.47 6.06 -9.36
N ASP A 280 -8.63 4.79 -9.69
CA ASP A 280 -8.44 4.32 -11.05
C ASP A 280 -9.56 4.82 -11.98
N ILE A 281 -10.81 4.95 -11.47
CA ILE A 281 -11.89 5.68 -12.17
C ILE A 281 -11.43 7.12 -12.48
N THR A 282 -10.92 7.86 -11.51
CA THR A 282 -10.55 9.27 -11.69
C THR A 282 -9.27 9.45 -12.52
N ARG A 283 -8.40 8.45 -12.57
CA ARG A 283 -7.24 8.42 -13.47
C ARG A 283 -7.66 8.31 -14.94
N ASN A 284 -8.69 7.50 -15.23
CA ASN A 284 -9.25 7.35 -16.57
C ASN A 284 -10.20 8.50 -16.94
N TRP A 285 -11.03 8.93 -16.00
CA TRP A 285 -12.08 9.90 -16.24
C TRP A 285 -12.13 10.98 -15.15
N LYS A 286 -11.67 12.19 -15.49
CA LYS A 286 -11.51 13.31 -14.54
C LYS A 286 -12.80 13.77 -13.85
N ARG A 287 -13.96 13.39 -14.37
CA ARG A 287 -15.28 13.66 -13.77
C ARG A 287 -15.72 12.60 -12.77
N GLY A 288 -15.00 11.50 -12.69
CA GLY A 288 -15.18 10.53 -11.62
C GLY A 288 -14.93 11.17 -10.27
N LYS A 289 -15.56 10.65 -9.20
CA LYS A 289 -15.43 11.21 -7.85
C LYS A 289 -15.04 10.15 -6.86
N ILE A 290 -14.22 10.56 -5.89
CA ILE A 290 -13.81 9.72 -4.78
C ILE A 290 -14.73 10.05 -3.60
N VAL A 291 -15.55 9.10 -3.15
CA VAL A 291 -16.45 9.36 -2.04
C VAL A 291 -15.86 9.00 -0.68
N GLY A 292 -14.80 8.21 -0.64
CA GLY A 292 -14.05 7.96 0.59
C GLY A 292 -13.32 6.62 0.67
N PRO A 293 -12.66 6.35 1.81
CA PRO A 293 -11.95 5.11 2.06
C PRO A 293 -12.91 3.93 2.28
N ILE A 294 -12.36 2.73 2.21
CA ILE A 294 -13.11 1.47 2.29
C ILE A 294 -13.96 1.33 3.57
N SER A 295 -13.55 1.92 4.68
CA SER A 295 -14.29 1.86 5.95
C SER A 295 -15.66 2.56 5.88
N TRP A 296 -15.88 3.44 4.91
CA TRP A 296 -17.09 4.26 4.82
C TRP A 296 -18.21 3.63 3.99
N GLN A 297 -18.10 2.37 3.56
CA GLN A 297 -19.12 1.71 2.73
C GLN A 297 -20.55 1.87 3.28
N LEU A 298 -20.76 1.55 4.55
CA LEU A 298 -22.10 1.68 5.15
C LEU A 298 -22.58 3.12 5.26
N ARG A 299 -21.67 4.08 5.40
CA ARG A 299 -22.02 5.50 5.47
C ARG A 299 -22.74 5.93 4.20
N PHE A 300 -22.19 5.59 3.05
CA PHE A 300 -22.74 5.99 1.76
C PHE A 300 -23.95 5.17 1.33
N ILE A 301 -23.92 3.85 1.57
CA ILE A 301 -25.04 2.98 1.22
C ILE A 301 -26.28 3.37 2.04
N ARG A 302 -26.15 3.49 3.37
CA ARG A 302 -27.29 3.85 4.23
C ARG A 302 -27.80 5.26 4.02
N GLY A 303 -26.94 6.17 3.57
CA GLY A 303 -27.34 7.51 3.14
C GLY A 303 -28.23 7.52 1.91
N GLY A 304 -28.32 6.39 1.18
CA GLY A 304 -29.21 6.24 0.02
C GLY A 304 -28.72 6.97 -1.25
N PHE A 305 -27.43 7.34 -1.29
CA PHE A 305 -26.89 8.15 -2.39
C PHE A 305 -26.67 7.37 -3.69
N ALA A 306 -26.40 6.05 -3.61
CA ALA A 306 -26.18 5.22 -4.78
C ALA A 306 -27.48 4.68 -5.35
N ASP A 307 -27.72 4.83 -6.65
CA ASP A 307 -28.84 4.23 -7.37
C ASP A 307 -28.53 2.84 -7.90
N VAL A 308 -27.25 2.56 -8.17
CA VAL A 308 -26.71 1.24 -8.51
C VAL A 308 -25.39 1.06 -7.79
N VAL A 309 -25.15 -0.12 -7.27
CA VAL A 309 -23.88 -0.49 -6.62
C VAL A 309 -23.19 -1.57 -7.43
N ILE A 310 -22.00 -1.28 -7.95
CA ILE A 310 -21.11 -2.25 -8.58
C ILE A 310 -20.14 -2.75 -7.53
N LEU A 311 -20.09 -4.06 -7.34
CA LEU A 311 -19.12 -4.74 -6.47
C LEU A 311 -18.10 -5.41 -7.37
N ASP A 312 -16.91 -4.84 -7.43
CA ASP A 312 -15.80 -5.47 -8.14
C ASP A 312 -15.09 -6.50 -7.23
N GLU A 313 -13.81 -6.42 -7.01
CA GLU A 313 -13.12 -7.36 -6.14
C GLU A 313 -12.35 -6.68 -5.02
N GLN A 314 -12.11 -7.41 -3.93
CA GLN A 314 -11.34 -7.02 -2.75
C GLN A 314 -11.98 -5.94 -1.89
N CYS A 315 -11.75 -6.05 -0.59
CA CYS A 315 -12.19 -5.08 0.42
C CYS A 315 -13.68 -4.76 0.44
N VAL A 316 -14.53 -5.52 -0.24
CA VAL A 316 -15.98 -5.40 -0.18
C VAL A 316 -16.48 -6.02 1.13
N ARG A 317 -17.35 -5.33 1.83
CA ARG A 317 -17.99 -5.87 3.05
C ARG A 317 -18.89 -7.04 2.70
N THR A 318 -18.84 -8.11 3.50
CA THR A 318 -19.66 -9.30 3.25
C THR A 318 -21.16 -9.06 3.43
N ASP A 319 -21.56 -8.04 4.20
CA ASP A 319 -22.96 -7.65 4.45
C ASP A 319 -23.46 -6.52 3.53
N ILE A 320 -22.63 -6.08 2.57
CA ILE A 320 -22.95 -4.91 1.73
C ILE A 320 -24.21 -5.11 0.89
N PHE A 321 -24.44 -6.34 0.43
CA PHE A 321 -25.63 -6.69 -0.34
C PHE A 321 -26.90 -6.45 0.49
N ASN A 322 -26.97 -6.94 1.72
CA ASN A 322 -28.11 -6.74 2.62
C ASN A 322 -28.35 -5.27 2.91
N GLU A 323 -27.30 -4.48 3.02
CA GLU A 323 -27.39 -3.03 3.24
C GLU A 323 -27.87 -2.29 1.97
N ALA A 324 -27.42 -2.69 0.79
CA ALA A 324 -27.89 -2.14 -0.47
C ALA A 324 -29.38 -2.47 -0.72
N GLU A 325 -29.82 -3.71 -0.41
CA GLU A 325 -31.21 -4.13 -0.48
C GLU A 325 -32.11 -3.28 0.42
N ARG A 326 -31.67 -2.98 1.63
CA ARG A 326 -32.41 -2.09 2.58
C ARG A 326 -32.70 -0.72 1.98
N VAL A 327 -31.75 -0.16 1.21
CA VAL A 327 -31.92 1.13 0.53
C VAL A 327 -32.47 0.98 -0.89
N LYS A 328 -32.89 -0.21 -1.30
CA LYS A 328 -33.41 -0.54 -2.62
C LYS A 328 -32.46 -0.14 -3.76
N ALA A 329 -31.16 -0.25 -3.54
CA ALA A 329 -30.15 -0.06 -4.58
C ALA A 329 -29.80 -1.41 -5.19
N PRO A 330 -30.08 -1.64 -6.49
CA PRO A 330 -29.68 -2.86 -7.19
C PRO A 330 -28.16 -3.06 -7.14
N VAL A 331 -27.72 -4.32 -7.05
CA VAL A 331 -26.32 -4.69 -6.96
C VAL A 331 -25.88 -5.47 -8.20
N ILE A 332 -24.76 -5.08 -8.78
CA ILE A 332 -24.08 -5.81 -9.84
C ILE A 332 -22.75 -6.30 -9.28
N ALA A 333 -22.63 -7.61 -9.04
CA ALA A 333 -21.36 -8.24 -8.75
C ALA A 333 -20.61 -8.43 -10.08
N ALA A 334 -19.37 -7.97 -10.15
CA ALA A 334 -18.59 -7.92 -11.38
C ALA A 334 -17.28 -8.72 -11.29
N SER A 335 -17.22 -9.69 -10.37
CA SER A 335 -16.03 -10.54 -10.19
C SER A 335 -16.41 -11.93 -9.73
N ALA A 336 -15.79 -12.96 -10.30
CA ALA A 336 -15.94 -14.35 -9.87
C ALA A 336 -15.50 -14.60 -8.42
N LYS A 337 -14.65 -13.72 -7.87
CA LYS A 337 -14.20 -13.81 -6.45
C LYS A 337 -15.21 -13.23 -5.47
N ASN A 338 -16.15 -12.41 -5.94
CA ASN A 338 -17.11 -11.71 -5.11
C ASN A 338 -18.49 -11.74 -5.75
N CYS A 339 -18.96 -12.95 -6.05
CA CYS A 339 -20.24 -13.18 -6.75
C CYS A 339 -21.48 -13.01 -5.84
N MET A 340 -21.32 -12.85 -4.53
CA MET A 340 -22.38 -12.66 -3.53
C MET A 340 -23.49 -13.74 -3.55
N GLY A 341 -23.23 -14.88 -4.18
CA GLY A 341 -24.24 -15.95 -4.39
C GLY A 341 -25.28 -15.63 -5.48
N PHE A 342 -25.06 -14.59 -6.27
CA PHE A 342 -25.96 -14.25 -7.38
C PHE A 342 -25.84 -15.23 -8.54
N LYS A 343 -26.94 -15.37 -9.29
CA LYS A 343 -26.93 -16.08 -10.55
C LYS A 343 -26.05 -15.34 -11.55
N ASP A 344 -25.18 -16.07 -12.21
CA ASP A 344 -24.42 -15.55 -13.36
C ASP A 344 -25.39 -15.33 -14.54
N ARG A 345 -25.41 -14.10 -15.03
CA ARG A 345 -26.22 -13.63 -16.14
C ARG A 345 -25.37 -12.98 -17.25
N THR A 346 -24.07 -13.32 -17.27
CA THR A 346 -23.14 -12.77 -18.24
C THR A 346 -23.61 -13.01 -19.68
N ASP A 347 -24.22 -14.16 -19.97
CA ASP A 347 -24.72 -14.50 -21.31
C ASP A 347 -26.18 -14.05 -21.58
N ASP A 348 -26.92 -13.64 -20.55
CA ASP A 348 -28.30 -13.22 -20.70
C ASP A 348 -28.41 -11.85 -21.45
N PRO A 349 -29.49 -11.55 -22.16
CA PRO A 349 -29.71 -10.25 -22.79
C PRO A 349 -29.70 -9.10 -21.77
N ALA A 350 -28.97 -8.01 -22.05
CA ALA A 350 -28.87 -6.87 -21.14
C ALA A 350 -30.23 -6.28 -20.74
N ASP A 351 -31.16 -6.14 -21.70
CA ASP A 351 -32.49 -5.57 -21.44
C ASP A 351 -33.34 -6.42 -20.49
N GLU A 352 -33.20 -7.76 -20.51
CA GLU A 352 -33.85 -8.65 -19.55
C GLU A 352 -33.29 -8.46 -18.13
N ILE A 353 -31.96 -8.33 -18.02
CA ILE A 353 -31.28 -8.06 -16.73
C ILE A 353 -31.76 -6.72 -16.17
N VAL A 354 -31.79 -5.69 -17.01
CA VAL A 354 -32.28 -4.34 -16.64
C VAL A 354 -33.73 -4.41 -16.15
N ALA A 355 -34.62 -5.08 -16.87
CA ALA A 355 -36.03 -5.21 -16.48
C ALA A 355 -36.20 -5.91 -15.14
N ASP A 356 -35.44 -6.98 -14.88
CA ASP A 356 -35.48 -7.73 -13.63
C ASP A 356 -34.97 -6.90 -12.43
N LEU A 357 -33.88 -6.12 -12.61
CA LEU A 357 -33.33 -5.24 -11.57
C LEU A 357 -34.26 -4.04 -11.30
N VAL A 358 -34.77 -3.38 -12.34
CA VAL A 358 -35.65 -2.18 -12.21
C VAL A 358 -37.02 -2.51 -11.61
N SER A 359 -37.54 -3.71 -11.90
CA SER A 359 -38.78 -4.19 -11.28
C SER A 359 -38.63 -4.70 -9.84
N GLY A 360 -37.40 -4.91 -9.38
CA GLY A 360 -37.11 -5.52 -8.09
C GLY A 360 -37.37 -7.03 -8.04
N LYS A 361 -37.53 -7.70 -9.19
CA LYS A 361 -37.66 -9.16 -9.29
C LYS A 361 -36.42 -9.87 -8.78
N THR A 362 -35.24 -9.27 -9.01
CA THR A 362 -34.00 -9.65 -8.38
C THR A 362 -33.30 -8.40 -7.79
N PRO A 363 -32.78 -8.47 -6.58
CA PRO A 363 -32.05 -7.35 -5.97
C PRO A 363 -30.61 -7.23 -6.44
N GLY A 364 -30.07 -8.26 -7.12
CA GLY A 364 -28.71 -8.27 -7.62
C GLY A 364 -28.44 -9.38 -8.64
N VAL A 365 -27.36 -9.21 -9.39
CA VAL A 365 -26.90 -10.12 -10.44
C VAL A 365 -25.38 -10.23 -10.48
N LEU A 366 -24.84 -11.35 -10.99
CA LEU A 366 -23.44 -11.48 -11.37
C LEU A 366 -23.31 -11.28 -12.88
N ILE A 367 -22.41 -10.37 -13.30
CA ILE A 367 -22.04 -10.12 -14.69
C ILE A 367 -20.52 -10.03 -14.76
N LEU A 368 -19.86 -10.91 -15.51
CA LEU A 368 -18.41 -10.96 -15.63
C LEU A 368 -17.86 -10.20 -16.86
N ASP A 369 -18.73 -9.86 -17.81
CA ASP A 369 -18.39 -9.05 -18.98
C ASP A 369 -18.46 -7.54 -18.61
N PRO A 370 -17.33 -6.81 -18.61
CA PRO A 370 -17.29 -5.41 -18.23
C PRO A 370 -18.14 -4.47 -19.10
N ASP A 371 -18.21 -4.74 -20.40
CA ASP A 371 -19.00 -3.92 -21.33
C ASP A 371 -20.49 -4.05 -21.01
N LYS A 372 -20.93 -5.27 -20.72
CA LYS A 372 -22.30 -5.54 -20.25
C LYS A 372 -22.59 -4.94 -18.88
N VAL A 373 -21.63 -4.97 -17.95
CA VAL A 373 -21.76 -4.25 -16.67
C VAL A 373 -22.03 -2.78 -16.93
N GLY A 374 -21.27 -2.16 -17.85
CA GLY A 374 -21.42 -0.76 -18.23
C GLY A 374 -22.83 -0.44 -18.75
N GLU A 375 -23.30 -1.19 -19.71
CA GLU A 375 -24.63 -1.03 -20.29
C GLU A 375 -25.74 -1.19 -19.25
N VAL A 376 -25.70 -2.30 -18.50
CA VAL A 376 -26.73 -2.62 -17.50
C VAL A 376 -26.73 -1.58 -16.37
N ALA A 377 -25.57 -1.21 -15.82
CA ALA A 377 -25.48 -0.26 -14.72
C ALA A 377 -26.06 1.11 -15.09
N VAL A 378 -25.73 1.62 -16.28
CA VAL A 378 -26.23 2.93 -16.77
C VAL A 378 -27.74 2.88 -16.98
N LYS A 379 -28.24 1.88 -17.70
CA LYS A 379 -29.68 1.74 -17.96
C LYS A 379 -30.51 1.57 -16.67
N VAL A 380 -29.99 0.79 -15.72
CA VAL A 380 -30.63 0.59 -14.40
C VAL A 380 -30.62 1.88 -13.60
N ALA A 381 -29.47 2.58 -13.50
CA ALA A 381 -29.37 3.82 -12.75
C ALA A 381 -30.37 4.87 -13.24
N GLN A 382 -30.48 5.07 -14.57
CA GLN A 382 -31.42 6.01 -15.18
C GLN A 382 -32.88 5.69 -14.82
N GLN A 383 -33.28 4.41 -14.73
CA GLN A 383 -34.63 4.00 -14.46
C GLN A 383 -34.96 3.88 -12.96
N VAL A 384 -33.97 3.63 -12.14
CA VAL A 384 -34.15 3.46 -10.69
C VAL A 384 -34.07 4.81 -9.95
N ALA A 385 -33.19 5.72 -10.35
CA ALA A 385 -32.98 7.00 -9.68
C ALA A 385 -34.27 7.81 -9.48
N PRO A 386 -35.16 7.98 -10.48
CA PRO A 386 -36.42 8.71 -10.28
C PRO A 386 -37.35 8.09 -9.24
N LYS A 387 -37.31 6.75 -9.09
CA LYS A 387 -38.14 5.99 -8.13
C LYS A 387 -37.58 6.04 -6.69
N ARG A 388 -36.28 6.31 -6.58
CA ARG A 388 -35.58 6.34 -5.28
C ARG A 388 -35.37 7.75 -4.75
N ARG A 389 -35.65 8.77 -5.51
CA ARG A 389 -35.49 10.17 -5.06
C ARG A 389 -36.21 10.41 -3.73
N ASN A 390 -35.47 10.94 -2.76
CA ASN A 390 -35.92 11.12 -1.38
C ASN A 390 -36.14 9.84 -0.56
N PHE A 391 -35.70 8.67 -1.06
CA PHE A 391 -35.76 7.45 -0.28
C PHE A 391 -34.55 7.39 0.68
N THR A 392 -34.84 7.29 1.96
CA THR A 392 -33.80 7.11 2.98
C THR A 392 -34.25 6.05 4.00
N VAL A 393 -33.27 5.34 4.56
CA VAL A 393 -33.48 4.44 5.71
C VAL A 393 -32.95 5.05 6.99
N LEU A 394 -32.43 6.28 6.91
CA LEU A 394 -31.98 6.99 8.09
C LEU A 394 -33.17 7.54 8.86
N PRO A 395 -33.24 7.35 10.18
CA PRO A 395 -34.33 7.88 11.00
C PRO A 395 -34.25 9.41 11.08
N GLU A 396 -35.37 10.08 11.19
CA GLU A 396 -35.42 11.51 11.43
C GLU A 396 -34.88 11.88 12.81
N LEU A 397 -34.37 13.11 13.00
CA LEU A 397 -33.74 13.55 14.26
C LEU A 397 -34.64 13.38 15.47
N GLU A 398 -35.93 13.66 15.32
CA GLU A 398 -36.92 13.49 16.41
C GLU A 398 -37.18 12.02 16.73
N GLU A 399 -37.11 11.15 15.72
CA GLU A 399 -37.18 9.71 15.92
C GLU A 399 -35.95 9.19 16.65
N ILE A 400 -34.73 9.67 16.31
CA ILE A 400 -33.49 9.36 17.04
C ILE A 400 -33.63 9.68 18.50
N LYS A 401 -34.10 10.89 18.85
CA LYS A 401 -34.35 11.33 20.25
C LYS A 401 -35.31 10.38 20.97
N LYS A 402 -36.38 9.97 20.29
CA LYS A 402 -37.37 9.04 20.87
C LYS A 402 -36.75 7.64 21.07
N LEU A 403 -36.05 7.10 20.08
CA LEU A 403 -35.43 5.79 20.15
C LEU A 403 -34.28 5.75 21.17
N ALA A 404 -33.52 6.84 21.31
CA ALA A 404 -32.45 6.95 22.29
C ALA A 404 -32.95 6.80 23.75
N LYS A 405 -34.19 7.17 24.05
CA LYS A 405 -34.82 6.97 25.39
C LYS A 405 -34.94 5.47 25.75
N THR A 406 -34.89 4.56 24.79
CA THR A 406 -34.95 3.12 25.06
C THR A 406 -33.58 2.52 25.42
N CYS A 407 -32.52 3.33 25.34
CA CYS A 407 -31.16 2.91 25.66
C CYS A 407 -31.07 2.50 27.14
N ARG A 408 -30.46 1.32 27.39
CA ARG A 408 -30.24 0.79 28.76
C ARG A 408 -28.94 1.25 29.39
N HIS A 409 -28.15 2.09 28.74
CA HIS A 409 -26.82 2.57 29.18
C HIS A 409 -25.87 1.46 29.64
N CYS A 410 -25.95 0.28 29.01
CA CYS A 410 -25.15 -0.91 29.37
C CYS A 410 -23.68 -0.86 28.88
N ASN A 411 -23.30 0.14 28.12
CA ASN A 411 -21.95 0.36 27.56
C ASN A 411 -21.42 -0.77 26.65
N LEU A 412 -22.25 -1.71 26.22
CA LEU A 412 -21.83 -2.77 25.29
C LEU A 412 -21.37 -2.18 23.95
N CYS A 413 -22.04 -1.13 23.47
CA CYS A 413 -21.68 -0.43 22.24
C CYS A 413 -20.29 0.18 22.32
N ARG A 414 -19.92 0.83 23.43
CA ARG A 414 -18.56 1.35 23.68
C ARG A 414 -17.55 0.22 23.74
N ARG A 415 -17.77 -0.82 24.55
CA ARG A 415 -16.83 -1.95 24.73
C ARG A 415 -16.56 -2.69 23.42
N SER A 416 -17.54 -2.76 22.51
CA SER A 416 -17.36 -3.39 21.20
C SER A 416 -16.82 -2.44 20.14
N CYS A 417 -16.81 -1.15 20.41
CA CYS A 417 -16.28 -0.14 19.48
C CYS A 417 -14.76 -0.27 19.37
N PRO A 418 -14.20 -0.48 18.17
CA PRO A 418 -12.73 -0.52 18.00
C PRO A 418 -12.03 0.75 18.46
N GLN A 419 -12.78 1.83 18.65
CA GLN A 419 -12.33 3.17 18.96
C GLN A 419 -12.69 3.65 20.36
N ASP A 420 -13.34 2.80 21.11
CA ASP A 420 -13.79 3.16 22.45
C ASP A 420 -14.62 4.46 22.49
N LEU A 421 -15.41 4.72 21.43
CA LEU A 421 -16.23 5.92 21.34
C LEU A 421 -17.30 5.95 22.44
N GLU A 422 -17.55 7.12 23.02
CA GLU A 422 -18.52 7.37 24.09
C GLU A 422 -19.99 7.33 23.58
N ILE A 423 -20.34 6.25 22.91
CA ILE A 423 -21.64 6.06 22.24
C ILE A 423 -22.79 6.13 23.25
N SER A 424 -22.61 5.54 24.45
CA SER A 424 -23.66 5.52 25.49
C SER A 424 -23.98 6.92 25.98
N GLU A 425 -22.97 7.78 26.15
CA GLU A 425 -23.14 9.18 26.53
C GLU A 425 -23.81 10.01 25.44
N ALA A 426 -23.44 9.74 24.16
CA ALA A 426 -24.07 10.39 23.03
C ALA A 426 -25.56 10.01 22.89
N LEU A 427 -25.93 8.77 23.21
CA LEU A 427 -27.31 8.34 23.25
C LEU A 427 -28.09 8.94 24.42
N LYS A 428 -27.43 9.17 25.57
CA LYS A 428 -28.04 9.87 26.72
C LYS A 428 -28.37 11.29 26.35
N ASP A 429 -27.40 12.03 25.80
CA ASP A 429 -27.65 13.41 25.33
C ASP A 429 -28.77 13.47 24.30
N ALA A 430 -28.83 12.49 23.36
CA ALA A 430 -29.89 12.41 22.36
C ALA A 430 -31.27 12.18 23.01
N ALA A 431 -31.36 11.34 24.04
CA ALA A 431 -32.59 11.12 24.81
C ALA A 431 -33.06 12.38 25.55
N GLU A 432 -32.12 13.24 25.94
CA GLU A 432 -32.36 14.55 26.57
C GLU A 432 -32.63 15.67 25.53
N GLY A 433 -32.55 15.34 24.23
CA GLY A 433 -32.91 16.25 23.14
C GLY A 433 -31.73 16.85 22.37
N SER A 434 -30.47 16.59 22.77
CA SER A 434 -29.28 17.10 22.11
C SER A 434 -28.59 16.03 21.24
N ILE A 435 -28.45 16.29 19.95
CA ILE A 435 -27.73 15.40 19.03
C ILE A 435 -26.23 15.76 18.89
N LYS A 436 -25.73 16.74 19.62
CA LYS A 436 -24.38 17.29 19.43
C LYS A 436 -23.30 16.23 19.56
N LYS A 437 -23.34 15.40 20.60
CA LYS A 437 -22.34 14.31 20.75
C LYS A 437 -22.43 13.27 19.64
N LEU A 438 -23.62 12.91 19.14
CA LEU A 438 -23.74 12.03 17.98
C LEU A 438 -23.09 12.63 16.72
N THR A 439 -23.26 13.94 16.51
CA THR A 439 -22.59 14.67 15.41
C THR A 439 -21.08 14.70 15.57
N GLU A 440 -20.57 14.79 16.79
CA GLU A 440 -19.14 14.71 17.08
C GLU A 440 -18.59 13.29 16.81
N LEU A 441 -19.37 12.25 17.15
CA LEU A 441 -18.97 10.87 16.87
C LEU A 441 -18.86 10.57 15.37
N TYR A 442 -19.54 11.32 14.50
CA TYR A 442 -19.49 11.12 13.04
C TYR A 442 -18.05 11.17 12.50
N GLU A 443 -17.24 12.10 13.00
CA GLU A 443 -15.84 12.25 12.55
C GLU A 443 -14.94 11.08 12.92
N TYR A 444 -15.28 10.40 14.01
CA TYR A 444 -14.46 9.31 14.56
C TYR A 444 -14.99 7.90 14.29
N CYS A 445 -16.18 7.80 13.70
CA CYS A 445 -16.83 6.51 13.44
C CYS A 445 -16.35 5.93 12.11
N ILE A 446 -15.79 4.71 12.14
CA ILE A 446 -15.39 3.96 10.91
C ILE A 446 -16.55 3.30 10.18
N GLY A 447 -17.76 3.39 10.67
CA GLY A 447 -18.90 2.75 10.01
C GLY A 447 -18.94 1.21 10.09
N CYS A 448 -18.33 0.59 11.09
CA CYS A 448 -18.31 -0.88 11.21
C CYS A 448 -19.64 -1.47 11.70
N ALA A 449 -20.55 -0.66 12.26
CA ALA A 449 -21.86 -1.03 12.81
C ALA A 449 -21.82 -2.07 13.95
N ARG A 450 -20.67 -2.38 14.56
CA ARG A 450 -20.59 -3.35 15.69
C ARG A 450 -21.42 -2.93 16.89
N CYS A 451 -21.56 -1.64 17.13
CA CYS A 451 -22.40 -1.09 18.19
C CYS A 451 -23.88 -1.49 18.08
N GLU A 452 -24.39 -1.64 16.85
CA GLU A 452 -25.76 -2.11 16.58
C GLU A 452 -25.91 -3.60 16.89
N GLN A 453 -24.92 -4.40 16.48
CA GLN A 453 -24.93 -5.88 16.65
C GLN A 453 -25.02 -6.30 18.12
N VAL A 454 -24.35 -5.54 19.01
CA VAL A 454 -24.31 -5.84 20.44
C VAL A 454 -25.39 -5.15 21.24
N CYS A 455 -26.19 -4.29 20.61
CA CYS A 455 -27.22 -3.52 21.30
C CYS A 455 -28.40 -4.42 21.72
N PRO A 456 -28.70 -4.57 23.04
CA PRO A 456 -29.76 -5.47 23.49
C PRO A 456 -31.18 -4.97 23.14
N VAL A 457 -31.29 -3.68 22.83
CA VAL A 457 -32.56 -3.05 22.38
C VAL A 457 -32.57 -2.76 20.88
N LYS A 458 -31.57 -3.29 20.14
CA LYS A 458 -31.45 -3.25 18.68
C LYS A 458 -31.53 -1.85 18.06
N LEU A 459 -30.92 -0.84 18.72
CA LEU A 459 -30.82 0.52 18.15
C LEU A 459 -29.91 0.51 16.95
N SER A 460 -30.34 1.19 15.87
CA SER A 460 -29.54 1.44 14.64
C SER A 460 -28.54 2.57 14.86
N ILE A 461 -27.63 2.39 15.80
CA ILE A 461 -26.74 3.44 16.34
C ILE A 461 -25.90 4.07 15.23
N HIS A 462 -25.40 3.28 14.28
CA HIS A 462 -24.60 3.81 13.18
C HIS A 462 -25.44 4.72 12.26
N SER A 463 -26.70 4.34 11.98
CA SER A 463 -27.62 5.19 11.25
C SER A 463 -27.93 6.51 11.99
N PHE A 464 -27.98 6.47 13.34
CA PHE A 464 -28.12 7.70 14.16
C PHE A 464 -26.91 8.62 13.98
N ILE A 465 -25.70 8.06 13.99
CA ILE A 465 -24.46 8.82 13.80
C ILE A 465 -24.41 9.43 12.39
N ILE A 466 -24.79 8.67 11.36
CA ILE A 466 -24.85 9.18 9.97
C ILE A 466 -25.83 10.34 9.88
N LYS A 467 -27.06 10.17 10.38
CA LYS A 467 -28.09 11.22 10.32
C LYS A 467 -27.69 12.46 11.12
N ALA A 468 -27.14 12.29 12.29
CA ALA A 468 -26.64 13.41 13.09
C ALA A 468 -25.47 14.17 12.41
N GLY A 469 -24.66 13.47 11.64
CA GLY A 469 -23.54 14.03 10.87
C GLY A 469 -23.89 14.42 9.44
N GLU A 470 -25.14 14.29 8.99
CA GLU A 470 -25.56 14.48 7.60
C GLU A 470 -25.15 15.85 7.03
N LYS A 471 -25.29 16.92 7.79
CA LYS A 471 -24.84 18.25 7.37
C LYS A 471 -23.34 18.28 7.10
N LYS A 472 -22.51 17.74 8.00
CA LYS A 472 -21.06 17.66 7.80
C LYS A 472 -20.73 16.83 6.58
N MET A 473 -21.39 15.70 6.41
CA MET A 473 -21.18 14.80 5.27
C MET A 473 -21.45 15.49 3.93
N LEU A 474 -22.50 16.30 3.84
CA LEU A 474 -22.83 17.07 2.62
C LEU A 474 -21.92 18.28 2.40
N GLU A 475 -21.20 18.73 3.43
CA GLU A 475 -20.19 19.79 3.35
C GLU A 475 -18.79 19.24 3.00
N GLU A 476 -18.58 17.93 2.96
CA GLU A 476 -17.31 17.29 2.57
C GLU A 476 -17.02 17.51 1.06
N THR A 477 -16.32 18.61 0.77
CA THR A 477 -15.90 19.01 -0.58
C THR A 477 -14.41 19.27 -0.57
N ASN A 478 -13.62 18.22 -0.79
CA ASN A 478 -12.17 18.23 -0.74
C ASN A 478 -11.57 17.85 -2.09
N PHE A 479 -10.25 17.92 -2.20
CA PHE A 479 -9.53 17.52 -3.38
C PHE A 479 -8.41 16.55 -3.06
N CYS A 480 -8.19 15.59 -3.96
CA CYS A 480 -7.08 14.65 -3.93
C CYS A 480 -6.47 14.56 -5.33
N ARG A 481 -5.15 14.35 -5.45
CA ARG A 481 -4.57 14.04 -6.77
C ARG A 481 -5.00 12.64 -7.19
N CYS A 482 -5.37 12.47 -8.44
CA CYS A 482 -5.89 11.18 -8.96
C CYS A 482 -4.85 10.05 -8.96
N GLY A 483 -3.57 10.36 -8.86
CA GLY A 483 -2.47 9.40 -8.89
C GLY A 483 -1.66 9.49 -10.17
N ARG A 484 -0.36 9.69 -10.01
CA ARG A 484 0.56 9.93 -11.12
C ARG A 484 1.20 8.66 -11.68
N GLY A 485 1.13 7.53 -10.94
CA GLY A 485 1.89 6.32 -11.24
C GLY A 485 3.36 6.47 -10.88
N ALA A 486 4.25 6.09 -11.79
CA ALA A 486 5.69 6.06 -11.60
C ALA A 486 6.31 7.43 -11.30
N ILE A 487 7.54 7.41 -10.78
CA ILE A 487 8.37 8.60 -10.58
C ILE A 487 9.31 8.74 -11.78
N GLN A 488 9.43 9.94 -12.34
CA GLN A 488 10.28 10.21 -13.49
C GLN A 488 11.77 10.04 -13.14
N ASP A 489 12.56 9.55 -14.09
CA ASP A 489 14.00 9.36 -13.91
C ASP A 489 14.73 10.68 -13.66
N ILE A 490 14.23 11.80 -14.22
CA ILE A 490 14.80 13.13 -14.01
C ILE A 490 14.59 13.61 -12.56
N GLU A 491 13.44 13.33 -11.97
CA GLU A 491 13.20 13.64 -10.55
C GLU A 491 14.18 12.89 -9.65
N ILE A 492 14.41 11.59 -9.94
CA ILE A 492 15.39 10.79 -9.21
C ILE A 492 16.80 11.38 -9.32
N ARG A 493 17.18 11.87 -10.51
CA ARG A 493 18.48 12.51 -10.71
C ARG A 493 18.62 13.81 -9.91
N ASN A 494 17.55 14.59 -9.83
CA ASN A 494 17.53 15.87 -9.13
C ASN A 494 17.67 15.70 -7.60
N VAL A 495 17.00 14.67 -7.02
CA VAL A 495 16.99 14.46 -5.56
C VAL A 495 17.92 13.35 -5.08
N GLY A 496 18.50 12.55 -5.97
CA GLY A 496 19.31 11.39 -5.61
C GLY A 496 20.51 11.73 -4.73
N SER A 497 21.23 12.82 -5.04
CA SER A 497 22.35 13.28 -4.21
C SER A 497 21.90 13.70 -2.80
N PRO A 498 20.95 14.65 -2.64
CA PRO A 498 20.48 15.03 -1.31
C PRO A 498 19.88 13.89 -0.50
N ILE A 499 19.24 12.91 -1.15
CA ILE A 499 18.73 11.69 -0.46
C ILE A 499 19.90 10.87 0.09
N VAL A 500 20.87 10.51 -0.77
CA VAL A 500 21.97 9.62 -0.41
C VAL A 500 22.94 10.27 0.59
N LEU A 501 23.10 11.59 0.53
CA LEU A 501 23.90 12.36 1.48
C LEU A 501 23.15 12.65 2.79
N GLY A 502 21.86 12.40 2.84
CA GLY A 502 21.00 12.65 4.00
C GLY A 502 20.57 14.10 4.17
N GLU A 503 20.78 14.96 3.16
CA GLU A 503 20.39 16.38 3.19
C GLU A 503 18.86 16.55 3.03
N ILE A 504 18.19 15.65 2.29
CA ILE A 504 16.76 15.44 2.42
C ILE A 504 16.57 14.52 3.64
N PRO A 505 15.83 14.95 4.68
CA PRO A 505 15.80 14.24 5.96
C PRO A 505 15.24 12.82 5.85
N GLY A 506 14.34 12.59 4.89
CA GLY A 506 13.79 11.28 4.65
C GLY A 506 12.70 11.26 3.59
N ILE A 507 12.26 10.05 3.28
CA ILE A 507 11.10 9.75 2.44
C ILE A 507 10.07 9.06 3.34
N LEU A 508 8.91 9.66 3.49
CA LEU A 508 7.76 9.07 4.16
C LEU A 508 6.82 8.47 3.13
N ALA A 509 6.68 7.16 3.13
CA ALA A 509 5.77 6.42 2.27
C ALA A 509 4.53 6.01 3.07
N VAL A 510 3.40 6.71 2.87
CA VAL A 510 2.14 6.37 3.55
C VAL A 510 1.35 5.43 2.65
N VAL A 511 1.29 4.16 3.06
CA VAL A 511 0.90 3.07 2.18
C VAL A 511 -0.38 2.36 2.61
N GLY A 512 -1.17 1.95 1.63
CA GLY A 512 -2.29 1.02 1.80
C GLY A 512 -3.49 1.61 2.52
N CYS A 513 -4.01 0.84 3.47
CA CYS A 513 -5.24 1.15 4.18
C CYS A 513 -5.04 2.24 5.23
N SER A 514 -5.96 3.20 5.28
CA SER A 514 -6.10 4.17 6.36
C SER A 514 -7.55 4.17 6.83
N ASN A 515 -7.94 3.11 7.52
CA ASN A 515 -9.34 2.85 7.88
C ASN A 515 -9.60 2.99 9.38
N TYR A 516 -8.61 3.51 10.09
CA TYR A 516 -8.77 3.84 11.48
C TYR A 516 -9.57 5.13 11.59
N PRO A 517 -10.54 5.25 12.51
CA PRO A 517 -11.19 6.52 12.81
C PRO A 517 -10.14 7.50 13.32
N LYS A 518 -10.27 8.74 13.27
CA LYS A 518 -9.18 9.69 13.40
C LYS A 518 -8.00 9.44 12.45
N GLY A 519 -7.87 8.22 11.92
CA GLY A 519 -6.77 7.83 11.04
C GLY A 519 -6.63 8.74 9.85
N GLY A 520 -7.73 9.22 9.29
CA GLY A 520 -7.71 10.24 8.25
C GLY A 520 -7.05 11.53 8.73
N LYS A 521 -7.44 12.04 9.90
CA LYS A 521 -6.83 13.24 10.48
C LYS A 521 -5.39 13.01 10.90
N ASP A 522 -5.08 11.86 11.49
CA ASP A 522 -3.72 11.51 11.87
C ASP A 522 -2.80 11.43 10.65
N VAL A 523 -3.26 10.80 9.56
CA VAL A 523 -2.49 10.72 8.30
C VAL A 523 -2.25 12.11 7.71
N TYR A 524 -3.27 12.96 7.68
CA TYR A 524 -3.12 14.35 7.25
C TYR A 524 -2.08 15.09 8.10
N ASP A 525 -2.19 15.02 9.42
CA ASP A 525 -1.27 15.69 10.34
C ASP A 525 0.17 15.20 10.20
N ILE A 526 0.36 13.88 10.06
CA ILE A 526 1.68 13.28 9.84
C ILE A 526 2.26 13.72 8.49
N CYS A 527 1.49 13.64 7.42
CA CYS A 527 1.96 14.03 6.08
C CYS A 527 2.34 15.51 6.05
N ARG A 528 1.51 16.39 6.60
CA ARG A 528 1.75 17.84 6.63
C ARG A 528 2.97 18.19 7.47
N GLU A 529 3.13 17.56 8.64
CA GLU A 529 4.30 17.76 9.51
C GLU A 529 5.59 17.42 8.78
N PHE A 530 5.65 16.27 8.11
CA PHE A 530 6.87 15.85 7.41
C PHE A 530 7.12 16.62 6.11
N ALA A 531 6.08 17.02 5.37
CA ALA A 531 6.23 17.89 4.22
C ALA A 531 6.82 19.26 4.62
N ASN A 532 6.31 19.87 5.70
CA ASN A 532 6.86 21.10 6.26
C ASN A 532 8.31 20.95 6.75
N ARG A 533 8.71 19.75 7.16
CA ARG A 533 10.09 19.42 7.52
C ARG A 533 10.97 19.05 6.33
N ARG A 534 10.47 19.27 5.10
CA ARG A 534 11.22 19.02 3.86
C ARG A 534 11.52 17.56 3.58
N PHE A 535 10.76 16.64 4.17
CA PHE A 535 10.72 15.25 3.72
C PHE A 535 10.00 15.15 2.38
N ILE A 536 10.26 14.08 1.64
CA ILE A 536 9.43 13.69 0.49
C ILE A 536 8.30 12.81 1.05
N VAL A 537 7.05 13.21 0.83
CA VAL A 537 5.88 12.45 1.29
C VAL A 537 5.21 11.81 0.09
N VAL A 538 5.12 10.48 0.10
CA VAL A 538 4.50 9.70 -0.97
C VAL A 538 3.30 8.94 -0.41
N THR A 539 2.15 9.09 -1.03
CA THR A 539 0.88 8.49 -0.58
C THR A 539 0.30 7.57 -1.64
N SER A 540 -0.56 6.65 -1.22
CA SER A 540 -1.29 5.73 -2.09
C SER A 540 -2.58 5.23 -1.46
N GLY A 541 -3.52 4.76 -2.27
CA GLY A 541 -4.75 4.11 -1.83
C GLY A 541 -5.57 4.91 -0.82
N CYS A 542 -6.19 4.24 0.15
CA CYS A 542 -7.00 4.90 1.18
C CYS A 542 -6.20 5.93 2.02
N SER A 543 -4.88 5.76 2.14
CA SER A 543 -4.04 6.74 2.85
C SER A 543 -3.97 8.08 2.11
N ALA A 544 -3.91 8.06 0.77
CA ALA A 544 -3.96 9.26 -0.04
C ALA A 544 -5.32 9.99 0.09
N MET A 545 -6.43 9.24 0.10
CA MET A 545 -7.77 9.81 0.36
C MET A 545 -7.84 10.47 1.73
N SER A 546 -7.32 9.78 2.75
CA SER A 546 -7.32 10.27 4.12
C SER A 546 -6.50 11.55 4.26
N ALA A 547 -5.34 11.63 3.62
CA ALA A 547 -4.53 12.85 3.59
C ALA A 547 -5.28 14.02 2.92
N GLY A 548 -6.02 13.75 1.83
CA GLY A 548 -6.80 14.75 1.09
C GLY A 548 -8.14 15.14 1.74
N SER A 549 -8.58 14.45 2.80
CA SER A 549 -9.90 14.68 3.41
C SER A 549 -9.96 15.87 4.37
N TYR A 550 -8.86 16.56 4.60
CA TYR A 550 -8.78 17.69 5.54
C TYR A 550 -8.16 18.91 4.88
N LYS A 551 -8.51 20.07 5.39
CA LYS A 551 -8.04 21.37 4.93
C LYS A 551 -7.21 22.06 6.01
N ASN A 552 -6.27 22.89 5.57
CA ASN A 552 -5.51 23.80 6.42
C ASN A 552 -6.35 25.04 6.77
N GLU A 553 -5.73 25.99 7.45
CA GLU A 553 -6.36 27.24 7.90
C GLU A 553 -6.76 28.16 6.72
N GLU A 554 -6.13 28.01 5.56
CA GLU A 554 -6.43 28.71 4.31
C GLU A 554 -7.51 28.00 3.48
N GLY A 555 -8.03 26.86 3.94
CA GLY A 555 -9.05 26.09 3.24
C GLY A 555 -8.52 25.18 2.13
N GLN A 556 -7.20 24.94 2.07
CA GLN A 556 -6.54 24.09 1.08
C GLN A 556 -6.36 22.67 1.63
N THR A 557 -6.56 21.68 0.77
CA THR A 557 -6.14 20.29 1.04
C THR A 557 -4.62 20.15 0.93
N ILE A 558 -4.06 19.06 1.45
CA ILE A 558 -2.62 18.84 1.40
C ILE A 558 -2.07 18.81 -0.05
N TYR A 559 -2.87 18.37 -1.01
CA TYR A 559 -2.48 18.31 -2.43
C TYR A 559 -2.61 19.66 -3.15
N GLU A 560 -3.29 20.63 -2.56
CA GLU A 560 -3.31 22.03 -3.01
C GLU A 560 -2.20 22.84 -2.34
N GLU A 561 -1.85 22.50 -1.08
CA GLU A 561 -0.82 23.18 -0.29
C GLU A 561 0.61 22.86 -0.79
N PHE A 562 0.86 21.61 -1.20
CA PHE A 562 2.20 21.14 -1.58
C PHE A 562 2.29 20.68 -3.04
N THR A 563 3.50 20.81 -3.63
CA THR A 563 3.78 20.30 -4.97
C THR A 563 3.66 18.78 -5.06
N GLY A 564 3.22 18.26 -6.22
CA GLY A 564 3.18 16.82 -6.53
C GLY A 564 4.49 16.24 -7.02
N ASP A 565 5.59 17.00 -7.02
CA ASP A 565 6.92 16.55 -7.42
C ASP A 565 7.53 15.61 -6.37
N PHE A 566 8.36 14.68 -6.85
CA PHE A 566 9.24 13.91 -5.99
C PHE A 566 10.44 14.76 -5.57
N ALA A 567 10.20 15.68 -4.65
CA ALA A 567 11.14 16.71 -4.21
C ALA A 567 11.02 16.98 -2.71
N ALA A 568 12.00 17.69 -2.14
CA ALA A 568 12.01 18.03 -0.71
C ALA A 568 10.81 18.91 -0.35
N GLY A 569 9.91 18.40 0.47
CA GLY A 569 8.65 19.04 0.86
C GLY A 569 7.51 18.79 -0.13
N GLY A 570 7.68 17.93 -1.13
CA GLY A 570 6.60 17.50 -2.01
C GLY A 570 5.68 16.47 -1.34
N VAL A 571 4.40 16.52 -1.69
CA VAL A 571 3.38 15.55 -1.30
C VAL A 571 2.73 15.00 -2.55
N LEU A 572 3.02 13.78 -2.89
CA LEU A 572 2.56 13.15 -4.13
C LEU A 572 1.74 11.90 -3.87
N ASN A 573 0.74 11.68 -4.73
CA ASN A 573 -0.03 10.44 -4.77
C ASN A 573 0.38 9.60 -5.97
N VAL A 574 0.83 8.36 -5.75
CA VAL A 574 1.14 7.45 -6.86
C VAL A 574 -0.12 6.79 -7.44
N GLY A 575 -1.20 6.66 -6.68
CA GLY A 575 -2.46 6.11 -7.16
C GLY A 575 -3.14 5.14 -6.18
N SER A 576 -3.75 4.09 -6.72
CA SER A 576 -4.38 3.02 -5.95
C SER A 576 -3.37 2.14 -5.19
N CYS A 577 -3.84 1.08 -4.50
CA CYS A 577 -2.92 0.19 -3.77
C CYS A 577 -1.87 -0.46 -4.66
N VAL A 578 -2.19 -0.81 -5.91
CA VAL A 578 -1.19 -1.40 -6.83
C VAL A 578 -0.09 -0.41 -7.20
N ALA A 579 -0.34 0.87 -7.12
CA ALA A 579 0.69 1.90 -7.34
C ALA A 579 1.74 1.99 -6.19
N ASN A 580 1.55 1.30 -5.05
CA ASN A 580 2.56 1.26 -3.99
C ASN A 580 3.94 0.81 -4.47
N SER A 581 3.99 -0.06 -5.47
CA SER A 581 5.25 -0.54 -6.04
C SER A 581 6.11 0.59 -6.64
N HIS A 582 5.50 1.68 -7.12
CA HIS A 582 6.25 2.84 -7.60
C HIS A 582 7.00 3.57 -6.48
N ILE A 583 6.55 3.44 -5.23
CA ILE A 583 7.27 3.96 -4.07
C ILE A 583 8.54 3.14 -3.82
N ALA A 584 8.42 1.81 -3.80
CA ALA A 584 9.57 0.91 -3.76
C ALA A 584 10.49 1.15 -4.97
N GLY A 585 9.88 1.29 -6.15
CA GLY A 585 10.57 1.60 -7.39
C GLY A 585 11.40 2.88 -7.34
N ALA A 586 10.92 3.93 -6.67
CA ALA A 586 11.68 5.16 -6.50
C ALA A 586 12.97 4.94 -5.70
N ALA A 587 12.91 4.20 -4.59
CA ALA A 587 14.09 3.84 -3.80
C ALA A 587 15.08 2.99 -4.61
N ILE A 588 14.57 2.02 -5.37
CA ILE A 588 15.38 1.20 -6.29
C ILE A 588 16.04 2.06 -7.36
N LYS A 589 15.31 3.01 -7.96
CA LYS A 589 15.84 3.93 -8.96
C LYS A 589 16.94 4.84 -8.40
N VAL A 590 16.86 5.28 -7.15
CA VAL A 590 17.95 6.03 -6.50
C VAL A 590 19.23 5.20 -6.49
N ALA A 591 19.16 3.92 -6.12
CA ALA A 591 20.32 3.03 -6.14
C ALA A 591 20.81 2.75 -7.57
N ASN A 592 19.90 2.54 -8.52
CA ASN A 592 20.24 2.24 -9.92
C ASN A 592 20.73 3.47 -10.69
N ILE A 593 19.89 4.51 -10.79
CA ILE A 593 20.15 5.65 -11.67
C ILE A 593 21.21 6.57 -11.10
N PHE A 594 21.10 6.91 -9.82
CA PHE A 594 22.01 7.84 -9.15
C PHE A 594 23.31 7.14 -8.74
N ALA A 595 23.22 6.05 -7.97
CA ALA A 595 24.40 5.35 -7.47
C ALA A 595 24.98 4.31 -8.44
N LYS A 596 24.39 4.17 -9.64
CA LYS A 596 24.83 3.30 -10.73
C LYS A 596 25.02 1.85 -10.32
N ARG A 597 24.11 1.32 -9.49
CA ARG A 597 24.10 -0.09 -9.14
C ARG A 597 23.37 -0.88 -10.23
N PRO A 598 23.92 -2.02 -10.68
CA PRO A 598 23.20 -2.89 -11.62
C PRO A 598 21.84 -3.27 -11.05
N LEU A 599 20.80 -3.28 -11.89
CA LEU A 599 19.43 -3.51 -11.44
C LEU A 599 19.02 -4.99 -11.60
N ARG A 600 19.23 -5.58 -12.78
CA ARG A 600 18.68 -6.89 -13.14
C ARG A 600 19.13 -8.02 -12.22
N GLY A 601 18.18 -8.52 -11.43
CA GLY A 601 18.41 -9.63 -10.50
C GLY A 601 19.44 -9.33 -9.40
N ASN A 602 19.75 -8.07 -9.16
CA ASN A 602 20.76 -7.63 -8.18
C ASN A 602 20.10 -7.19 -6.87
N TYR A 603 19.18 -8.01 -6.39
CA TYR A 603 18.31 -7.69 -5.26
C TYR A 603 19.08 -7.30 -4.00
N GLU A 604 20.08 -8.08 -3.61
CA GLU A 604 20.74 -7.94 -2.32
C GLU A 604 21.63 -6.69 -2.23
N GLU A 605 22.33 -6.36 -3.32
CA GLU A 605 23.13 -5.12 -3.35
C GLU A 605 22.24 -3.89 -3.28
N ILE A 606 21.12 -3.90 -3.99
CA ILE A 606 20.16 -2.79 -3.99
C ILE A 606 19.50 -2.66 -2.61
N ALA A 607 19.04 -3.75 -2.03
CA ALA A 607 18.42 -3.75 -0.69
C ALA A 607 19.41 -3.28 0.39
N ASP A 608 20.66 -3.76 0.36
CA ASP A 608 21.73 -3.31 1.25
C ASP A 608 22.02 -1.81 1.08
N TYR A 609 22.05 -1.33 -0.17
CA TYR A 609 22.25 0.09 -0.45
C TYR A 609 21.11 0.95 0.10
N ILE A 610 19.85 0.52 -0.12
CA ILE A 610 18.67 1.22 0.40
C ILE A 610 18.71 1.27 1.93
N HIS A 611 18.97 0.13 2.57
CA HIS A 611 19.02 0.04 4.03
C HIS A 611 20.09 0.96 4.64
N ASN A 612 21.26 1.01 4.06
CA ASN A 612 22.37 1.77 4.61
C ASN A 612 22.38 3.27 4.29
N ARG A 613 21.73 3.69 3.20
CA ARG A 613 21.89 5.05 2.67
C ARG A 613 20.60 5.82 2.44
N ILE A 614 19.47 5.13 2.21
CA ILE A 614 18.22 5.81 1.89
C ILE A 614 17.36 5.91 3.13
N GLY A 615 17.22 7.09 3.68
CA GLY A 615 16.34 7.38 4.81
C GLY A 615 14.88 7.36 4.40
N ALA A 616 14.32 6.16 4.17
CA ALA A 616 12.94 5.97 3.81
C ALA A 616 12.20 5.16 4.88
N VAL A 617 10.94 5.50 5.16
CA VAL A 617 10.08 4.80 6.12
C VAL A 617 8.72 4.61 5.52
N GLY A 618 8.20 3.39 5.56
CA GLY A 618 6.81 3.08 5.26
C GLY A 618 5.93 3.29 6.49
N LEU A 619 4.77 3.89 6.32
CA LEU A 619 3.76 4.04 7.35
C LEU A 619 2.46 3.37 6.90
N ALA A 620 2.04 2.31 7.60
CA ALA A 620 0.73 1.70 7.47
C ALA A 620 -0.14 2.10 8.66
N TRP A 621 -1.02 3.07 8.45
CA TRP A 621 -1.83 3.67 9.53
C TRP A 621 -3.29 3.24 9.45
N GLY A 622 -3.70 2.32 10.31
CA GLY A 622 -5.05 1.77 10.32
C GLY A 622 -5.30 0.68 9.29
N ALA A 623 -4.38 -0.28 9.20
CA ALA A 623 -4.48 -1.41 8.29
C ALA A 623 -5.80 -2.16 8.42
N TYR A 624 -6.44 -2.46 7.29
CA TYR A 624 -7.72 -3.16 7.21
C TYR A 624 -7.57 -4.62 6.77
N SER A 625 -6.67 -4.90 5.85
CA SER A 625 -6.56 -6.20 5.20
C SER A 625 -5.15 -6.79 5.29
N GLN A 626 -5.02 -8.06 4.92
CA GLN A 626 -3.76 -8.79 4.83
C GLN A 626 -2.77 -8.17 3.81
N LYS A 627 -3.27 -7.36 2.87
CA LYS A 627 -2.43 -6.60 1.95
C LYS A 627 -1.43 -5.69 2.67
N ALA A 628 -1.80 -5.16 3.83
CA ALA A 628 -0.88 -4.37 4.64
C ALA A 628 0.33 -5.20 5.13
N ALA A 629 0.14 -6.48 5.44
CA ALA A 629 1.23 -7.36 5.84
C ALA A 629 2.18 -7.65 4.66
N SER A 630 1.65 -7.95 3.47
CA SER A 630 2.49 -8.22 2.29
C SER A 630 3.23 -6.97 1.80
N ILE A 631 2.57 -5.82 1.79
CA ILE A 631 3.22 -4.53 1.46
C ILE A 631 4.36 -4.26 2.44
N ALA A 632 4.11 -4.41 3.74
CA ALA A 632 5.12 -4.20 4.77
C ALA A 632 6.31 -5.16 4.62
N ALA A 633 6.05 -6.45 4.39
CA ALA A 633 7.09 -7.45 4.16
C ALA A 633 7.91 -7.15 2.90
N GLY A 634 7.27 -6.67 1.83
CA GLY A 634 7.94 -6.24 0.60
C GLY A 634 8.87 -5.05 0.81
N PHE A 635 8.40 -4.01 1.50
CA PHE A 635 9.24 -2.85 1.85
C PHE A 635 10.38 -3.25 2.78
N TRP A 636 10.08 -4.03 3.81
CA TRP A 636 11.09 -4.49 4.77
C TRP A 636 12.18 -5.31 4.08
N SER A 637 11.79 -6.21 3.19
CA SER A 637 12.76 -7.01 2.45
C SER A 637 13.70 -6.18 1.55
N LEU A 638 13.28 -4.98 1.16
CA LEU A 638 14.10 -3.99 0.44
C LEU A 638 14.95 -3.10 1.37
N GLY A 639 14.93 -3.31 2.68
CA GLY A 639 15.67 -2.49 3.63
C GLY A 639 14.98 -1.17 4.01
N VAL A 640 13.70 -1.01 3.68
CA VAL A 640 12.86 0.13 4.09
C VAL A 640 12.08 -0.26 5.34
N PRO A 641 12.33 0.35 6.52
CA PRO A 641 11.54 0.07 7.71
C PRO A 641 10.10 0.48 7.55
N VAL A 642 9.20 -0.29 8.16
CA VAL A 642 7.77 -0.03 8.16
C VAL A 642 7.27 0.17 9.57
N LEU A 643 6.56 1.27 9.77
CA LEU A 643 5.87 1.62 10.99
C LEU A 643 4.39 1.29 10.86
N VAL A 644 3.83 0.61 11.85
CA VAL A 644 2.41 0.24 11.85
C VAL A 644 1.72 0.72 13.12
N GLY A 645 0.59 1.35 12.94
CA GLY A 645 -0.26 1.87 13.99
C GLY A 645 -1.63 2.26 13.45
N PRO A 646 -2.44 2.91 14.28
CA PRO A 646 -2.34 2.99 15.74
C PRO A 646 -2.70 1.63 16.39
N HIS A 647 -2.59 1.54 17.71
CA HIS A 647 -2.79 0.29 18.44
C HIS A 647 -1.81 -0.81 18.01
N GLY A 648 -0.53 -0.50 18.11
CA GLY A 648 0.56 -1.37 17.69
C GLY A 648 0.47 -2.79 18.23
N SER A 649 -0.04 -2.97 19.46
CA SER A 649 -0.28 -4.28 20.04
C SER A 649 -1.24 -5.16 19.23
N LYS A 650 -2.20 -4.58 18.50
CA LYS A 650 -3.10 -5.32 17.60
C LYS A 650 -2.40 -5.78 16.33
N TYR A 651 -1.41 -5.02 15.89
CA TYR A 651 -0.66 -5.32 14.67
C TYR A 651 0.54 -6.21 14.90
N ARG A 652 1.04 -6.37 16.12
CA ARG A 652 2.16 -7.27 16.44
C ARG A 652 1.94 -8.70 15.95
N ARG A 653 0.71 -9.14 15.88
CA ARG A 653 0.37 -10.45 15.31
C ARG A 653 0.63 -10.59 13.81
N MET A 654 0.84 -9.48 13.10
CA MET A 654 1.14 -9.47 11.67
C MET A 654 2.60 -9.12 11.39
N LEU A 655 3.39 -8.87 12.44
CA LEU A 655 4.63 -8.14 12.31
C LEU A 655 5.69 -8.67 13.27
N LEU A 656 6.92 -8.55 12.84
CA LEU A 656 8.10 -8.96 13.61
C LEU A 656 8.57 -7.82 14.51
N GLY A 657 8.15 -7.81 15.77
CA GLY A 657 8.66 -6.87 16.78
C GLY A 657 9.99 -7.34 17.35
N ARG A 658 10.96 -6.47 17.47
CA ARG A 658 12.31 -6.80 17.86
C ARG A 658 12.82 -5.87 18.94
N GLU A 659 13.74 -6.36 19.77
CA GLU A 659 14.54 -5.55 20.68
C GLU A 659 15.86 -5.19 20.04
N ASP A 660 16.31 -3.95 20.21
CA ASP A 660 17.67 -3.56 19.84
C ASP A 660 18.71 -4.34 20.63
N LYS A 661 19.70 -4.85 19.92
CA LYS A 661 20.88 -5.45 20.49
C LYS A 661 22.12 -4.75 19.97
N LYS A 662 23.17 -4.72 20.77
CA LYS A 662 24.44 -4.07 20.42
C LYS A 662 25.01 -4.60 19.10
N GLU A 663 24.91 -5.89 18.86
CA GLU A 663 25.37 -6.57 17.66
C GLU A 663 24.61 -6.14 16.39
N ASN A 664 23.45 -5.49 16.50
CA ASN A 664 22.70 -4.97 15.35
C ASN A 664 23.40 -3.78 14.69
N TRP A 665 24.39 -3.19 15.32
CA TRP A 665 25.18 -2.09 14.77
C TRP A 665 26.44 -2.55 14.03
N GLU A 666 26.59 -3.85 13.82
CA GLU A 666 27.67 -4.42 13.06
C GLU A 666 27.25 -4.61 11.60
N VAL A 667 28.08 -4.13 10.71
CA VAL A 667 27.91 -4.25 9.24
C VAL A 667 29.24 -4.69 8.62
N TYR A 668 29.21 -4.96 7.30
CA TYR A 668 30.42 -5.34 6.58
C TYR A 668 30.93 -4.16 5.75
N ASP A 669 32.21 -3.92 5.80
CA ASP A 669 32.86 -2.94 4.91
C ASP A 669 32.82 -3.47 3.48
N ALA A 670 32.22 -2.68 2.57
CA ALA A 670 32.09 -3.06 1.17
C ALA A 670 33.43 -3.24 0.43
N ARG A 671 34.51 -2.65 0.95
CA ARG A 671 35.83 -2.69 0.33
C ARG A 671 36.67 -3.87 0.81
N THR A 672 36.61 -4.18 2.10
CA THR A 672 37.49 -5.18 2.73
C THR A 672 36.80 -6.49 3.05
N GLY A 673 35.48 -6.47 3.28
CA GLY A 673 34.69 -7.61 3.76
C GLY A 673 34.78 -7.80 5.27
N ASP A 674 35.41 -6.86 5.98
CA ASP A 674 35.55 -6.96 7.42
C ASP A 674 34.25 -6.56 8.11
N LYS A 675 33.96 -7.24 9.21
CA LYS A 675 32.85 -6.88 10.07
C LYS A 675 33.25 -5.71 10.97
N ILE A 676 32.50 -4.65 10.92
CA ILE A 676 32.77 -3.40 11.65
C ILE A 676 31.55 -2.93 12.41
N ASN A 677 31.75 -2.25 13.51
CA ASN A 677 30.68 -1.57 14.22
C ASN A 677 30.57 -0.12 13.73
N VAL A 678 29.44 0.20 13.08
CA VAL A 678 29.20 1.56 12.52
C VAL A 678 28.54 2.50 13.52
N GLY A 679 28.27 1.99 14.70
CA GLY A 679 27.58 2.77 15.71
C GLY A 679 26.13 3.00 15.42
N PRO A 680 25.50 3.90 16.17
CA PRO A 680 24.06 3.93 16.35
C PRO A 680 23.31 4.37 15.10
N SER A 681 22.47 3.46 14.64
CA SER A 681 21.46 3.68 13.61
C SER A 681 20.31 2.72 13.87
N PRO A 682 19.06 3.13 13.70
CA PRO A 682 17.94 2.22 13.89
C PRO A 682 17.97 1.12 12.84
N GLU A 683 18.02 -0.11 13.28
CA GLU A 683 18.01 -1.28 12.41
C GLU A 683 16.71 -2.08 12.47
N HIS A 684 15.72 -1.59 13.21
CA HIS A 684 14.39 -2.18 13.17
C HIS A 684 13.76 -1.89 11.83
N LEU A 685 13.52 -2.92 11.07
CA LEU A 685 12.77 -2.81 9.83
C LEU A 685 11.26 -2.81 10.07
N PHE A 686 10.85 -3.17 11.29
CA PHE A 686 9.47 -3.28 11.63
C PHE A 686 9.19 -2.76 13.05
N GLN A 687 8.37 -1.73 13.18
CA GLN A 687 7.95 -1.20 14.46
C GLN A 687 6.44 -0.98 14.54
N THR A 688 5.88 -1.14 15.72
CA THR A 688 4.49 -0.83 16.02
C THR A 688 4.41 0.33 16.99
N VAL A 689 3.45 1.22 16.81
CA VAL A 689 3.21 2.40 17.65
C VAL A 689 1.76 2.51 18.04
N GLU A 690 1.49 3.21 19.15
CA GLU A 690 0.13 3.36 19.68
C GLU A 690 -0.51 4.69 19.27
N THR A 691 0.28 5.76 19.11
CA THR A 691 -0.21 7.11 18.85
C THR A 691 0.48 7.77 17.66
N LYS A 692 -0.12 8.83 17.11
CA LYS A 692 0.49 9.60 16.00
C LYS A 692 1.75 10.35 16.44
N GLU A 693 1.81 10.80 17.68
CA GLU A 693 2.97 11.50 18.26
C GLU A 693 4.16 10.53 18.31
N GLU A 694 3.92 9.32 18.80
CA GLU A 694 4.91 8.23 18.78
C GLU A 694 5.33 7.89 17.35
N ALA A 695 4.36 7.86 16.41
CA ALA A 695 4.64 7.63 15.00
C ALA A 695 5.56 8.71 14.43
N MET A 696 5.28 9.99 14.68
CA MET A 696 6.10 11.10 14.16
C MET A 696 7.54 11.04 14.70
N VAL A 697 7.72 10.79 16.00
CA VAL A 697 9.07 10.66 16.60
C VAL A 697 9.80 9.46 16.01
N THR A 698 9.09 8.33 15.86
CA THR A 698 9.69 7.09 15.35
C THR A 698 10.03 7.17 13.85
N ILE A 699 9.22 7.82 13.02
CA ILE A 699 9.52 8.07 11.61
C ILE A 699 10.83 8.85 11.48
N ALA A 700 10.98 9.95 12.23
CA ALA A 700 12.22 10.73 12.21
C ALA A 700 13.43 9.90 12.63
N LYS A 701 13.29 9.09 13.69
CA LYS A 701 14.30 8.14 14.16
C LYS A 701 14.70 7.14 13.07
N LEU A 702 13.73 6.49 12.45
CA LEU A 702 13.95 5.44 11.45
C LEU A 702 14.55 5.94 10.12
N CYS A 703 14.49 7.23 9.85
CA CYS A 703 15.14 7.84 8.68
C CYS A 703 16.65 7.99 8.85
N ILE A 704 17.19 7.85 10.07
CA ILE A 704 18.64 7.89 10.33
C ILE A 704 19.24 6.58 9.84
N ARG A 705 20.29 6.65 9.00
CA ARG A 705 20.91 5.47 8.37
C ARG A 705 22.39 5.31 8.73
N PRO A 706 22.92 4.08 8.71
CA PRO A 706 24.33 3.83 9.04
C PRO A 706 25.30 4.75 8.28
N ASN A 707 25.10 4.89 6.98
CA ASN A 707 25.98 5.63 6.08
C ASN A 707 25.59 7.08 5.78
N ASP A 708 24.75 7.68 6.61
CA ASP A 708 24.52 9.12 6.52
C ASP A 708 25.83 9.88 6.63
N THR A 709 26.02 10.94 5.84
CA THR A 709 27.11 11.88 6.08
C THR A 709 26.92 12.54 7.45
N TRP A 710 27.98 13.11 8.03
CA TRP A 710 27.85 13.86 9.29
C TRP A 710 26.82 14.99 9.19
N LYS A 711 26.80 15.72 8.07
CA LYS A 711 25.83 16.78 7.81
C LYS A 711 24.39 16.23 7.73
N GLY A 712 24.19 15.18 6.94
CA GLY A 712 22.87 14.54 6.81
C GLY A 712 22.37 13.96 8.12
N ARG A 713 23.26 13.34 8.91
CA ARG A 713 22.91 12.82 10.22
C ARG A 713 22.55 13.93 11.20
N SER A 714 23.29 15.04 11.21
CA SER A 714 22.96 16.22 12.02
C SER A 714 21.57 16.77 11.70
N ILE A 715 21.20 16.85 10.41
CA ILE A 715 19.87 17.26 9.98
C ILE A 715 18.82 16.29 10.54
N LYS A 716 18.98 14.99 10.33
CA LYS A 716 18.03 13.97 10.79
C LYS A 716 17.90 13.93 12.30
N LEU A 717 19.02 14.03 13.02
CA LEU A 717 19.01 14.12 14.48
C LEU A 717 18.26 15.35 14.99
N SER A 718 18.37 16.49 14.30
CA SER A 718 17.64 17.70 14.70
C SER A 718 16.12 17.48 14.65
N HIS A 719 15.61 16.78 13.62
CA HIS A 719 14.18 16.43 13.52
C HIS A 719 13.75 15.44 14.60
N TYR A 720 14.56 14.41 14.87
CA TYR A 720 14.27 13.42 15.90
C TYR A 720 14.19 14.04 17.29
N ILE A 721 15.18 14.87 17.63
CA ILE A 721 15.24 15.56 18.92
C ILE A 721 14.10 16.58 19.06
N ASP A 722 13.85 17.38 18.02
CA ASP A 722 12.79 18.38 18.03
C ASP A 722 11.41 17.76 18.25
N LEU A 723 11.09 16.69 17.52
CA LEU A 723 9.81 16.00 17.71
C LEU A 723 9.70 15.34 19.09
N SER A 724 10.81 14.75 19.61
CA SER A 724 10.84 14.20 20.96
C SER A 724 10.61 15.28 22.03
N LYS A 725 11.28 16.42 21.90
CA LYS A 725 11.08 17.56 22.82
C LYS A 725 9.63 18.10 22.74
N ARG A 726 9.08 18.20 21.53
CA ARG A 726 7.74 18.72 21.31
C ARG A 726 6.65 17.82 21.93
N PHE A 727 6.77 16.51 21.76
CA PHE A 727 5.72 15.57 22.19
C PHE A 727 5.97 14.95 23.57
N TYR A 728 7.24 14.80 23.98
CA TYR A 728 7.59 14.15 25.24
C TYR A 728 8.31 15.07 26.24
N GLY A 729 8.65 16.29 25.83
CA GLY A 729 9.33 17.26 26.69
C GLY A 729 10.80 16.96 27.00
N LEU A 730 11.41 15.99 26.29
CA LEU A 730 12.76 15.50 26.59
C LEU A 730 13.58 15.17 25.34
N ILE A 731 14.90 15.19 25.50
CA ILE A 731 15.84 14.63 24.52
C ILE A 731 15.69 13.10 24.54
N PRO A 732 15.72 12.40 23.37
CA PRO A 732 15.59 10.95 23.33
C PRO A 732 16.61 10.25 24.21
N GLN A 733 16.16 9.29 25.02
CA GLN A 733 17.05 8.56 25.94
C GLN A 733 18.08 7.69 25.22
N ASP A 734 17.83 7.31 23.98
CA ASP A 734 18.70 6.49 23.14
C ASP A 734 19.58 7.32 22.18
N ILE A 735 19.69 8.63 22.42
CA ILE A 735 20.41 9.54 21.52
C ILE A 735 21.90 9.14 21.36
N ASP A 736 22.50 8.55 22.39
CA ASP A 736 23.85 8.00 22.36
C ASP A 736 24.05 6.95 21.27
N LYS A 737 22.99 6.22 20.90
CA LYS A 737 23.03 5.21 19.83
C LYS A 737 23.04 5.81 18.42
N PHE A 738 22.76 7.09 18.28
CA PHE A 738 22.65 7.76 16.97
C PHE A 738 23.76 8.76 16.68
N VAL A 739 24.62 9.02 17.67
CA VAL A 739 25.78 9.91 17.55
C VAL A 739 27.04 9.05 17.38
N ARG A 740 27.72 9.15 16.23
CA ARG A 740 28.96 8.43 15.94
C ARG A 740 30.18 9.28 16.30
N THR A 741 30.10 10.57 15.89
CA THR A 741 31.15 11.56 16.20
C THR A 741 30.48 12.87 16.62
N GLU A 742 31.26 13.77 17.24
CA GLU A 742 30.74 15.10 17.60
C GLU A 742 30.20 15.90 16.40
N ALA A 743 30.69 15.62 15.20
CA ALA A 743 30.21 16.26 13.97
C ALA A 743 28.75 15.89 13.60
N ASP A 744 28.26 14.74 14.08
CA ASP A 744 26.88 14.31 13.84
C ASP A 744 25.88 15.15 14.67
N ILE A 745 26.33 15.81 15.72
CA ILE A 745 25.46 16.51 16.66
C ILE A 745 25.04 17.87 16.10
N PRO A 746 23.74 18.23 16.11
CA PRO A 746 23.28 19.56 15.72
C PRO A 746 23.98 20.66 16.53
N MET A 747 24.53 21.66 15.83
CA MET A 747 25.37 22.67 16.47
C MET A 747 24.64 23.44 17.59
N THR A 748 23.36 23.71 17.42
CA THR A 748 22.52 24.43 18.40
C THR A 748 22.25 23.63 19.67
N MET A 749 22.48 22.32 19.68
CA MET A 749 22.21 21.41 20.80
C MET A 749 23.49 20.66 21.25
N LYS A 750 24.66 21.09 20.76
CA LYS A 750 25.89 20.32 20.90
C LYS A 750 26.28 20.08 22.36
N ASN A 751 26.25 21.11 23.18
CA ASN A 751 26.67 21.02 24.57
C ASN A 751 25.76 20.08 25.38
N ASP A 752 24.44 20.29 25.27
CA ASP A 752 23.43 19.50 25.99
C ASP A 752 23.54 18.00 25.64
N ILE A 753 23.69 17.71 24.34
CA ILE A 753 23.77 16.32 23.88
C ILE A 753 25.10 15.68 24.30
N LEU A 754 26.23 16.39 24.20
CA LEU A 754 27.54 15.88 24.62
C LEU A 754 27.56 15.55 26.10
N GLU A 755 26.96 16.38 26.96
CA GLU A 755 26.84 16.10 28.37
C GLU A 755 26.08 14.77 28.60
N ILE A 756 24.89 14.65 28.04
CA ILE A 756 24.03 13.45 28.16
C ILE A 756 24.74 12.17 27.68
N ILE A 757 25.36 12.19 26.49
CA ILE A 757 25.98 10.97 25.94
C ILE A 757 27.27 10.60 26.63
N LYS A 758 28.07 11.57 27.13
CA LYS A 758 29.28 11.32 27.89
C LYS A 758 28.98 10.66 29.25
N GLU A 759 27.91 11.07 29.93
CA GLU A 759 27.44 10.41 31.15
C GLU A 759 27.11 8.92 30.93
N LYS A 760 26.69 8.55 29.69
CA LYS A 760 26.42 7.17 29.28
C LYS A 760 27.68 6.41 28.83
N GLY A 761 28.87 7.00 28.94
CA GLY A 761 30.12 6.37 28.51
C GLY A 761 30.33 6.34 26.99
N TRP A 762 29.64 7.20 26.25
CA TRP A 762 29.80 7.30 24.81
C TRP A 762 31.23 7.64 24.39
N LYS A 763 31.67 7.04 23.27
CA LYS A 763 32.98 7.32 22.64
C LYS A 763 32.79 7.47 21.14
N GLU A 764 33.55 8.35 20.54
CA GLU A 764 33.56 8.50 19.08
C GLU A 764 33.97 7.21 18.37
N THR A 765 33.31 6.97 17.25
CA THR A 765 33.56 5.83 16.36
C THR A 765 33.98 6.30 14.97
N VAL A 766 35.01 5.65 14.41
CA VAL A 766 35.37 5.85 13.00
C VAL A 766 34.40 5.04 12.15
N ILE A 767 33.83 5.70 11.13
CA ILE A 767 32.83 5.07 10.28
C ILE A 767 33.39 4.95 8.87
N PRO A 768 33.77 3.74 8.44
CA PRO A 768 34.07 3.47 7.04
C PRO A 768 32.78 3.42 6.22
N ASP A 769 32.88 2.99 4.98
CA ASP A 769 31.74 2.82 4.04
C ASP A 769 31.19 1.38 4.13
N PRO A 770 30.27 1.08 5.03
CA PRO A 770 29.87 -0.27 5.37
C PRO A 770 28.79 -0.84 4.43
N THR A 771 28.73 -2.17 4.39
CA THR A 771 27.62 -2.92 3.84
C THR A 771 27.23 -4.07 4.78
N LEU A 772 25.99 -4.52 4.71
CA LEU A 772 25.50 -5.69 5.45
C LEU A 772 25.81 -7.01 4.74
N LEU A 773 26.15 -7.00 3.47
CA LEU A 773 26.28 -8.20 2.64
C LEU A 773 27.73 -8.56 2.36
N PRO A 774 28.32 -9.50 3.14
CA PRO A 774 29.73 -9.87 2.99
C PRO A 774 30.05 -10.49 1.61
N ARG A 775 29.08 -11.12 0.98
CA ARG A 775 29.27 -11.73 -0.34
C ARG A 775 29.44 -10.74 -1.49
N LEU A 776 28.99 -9.49 -1.30
CA LEU A 776 29.18 -8.42 -2.29
C LEU A 776 30.59 -7.85 -2.22
N VAL A 777 31.31 -8.15 -1.18
CA VAL A 777 32.68 -7.68 -0.99
C VAL A 777 33.64 -8.65 -1.70
N ARG A 778 34.25 -8.19 -2.76
CA ARG A 778 35.36 -8.93 -3.39
C ARG A 778 36.57 -8.87 -2.47
N LYS A 779 36.93 -9.98 -1.83
CA LYS A 779 38.22 -10.07 -1.18
C LYS A 779 39.28 -9.68 -2.22
N LYS A 780 40.10 -8.68 -1.91
CA LYS A 780 41.29 -8.41 -2.70
C LYS A 780 42.05 -9.73 -2.76
N LYS A 781 42.20 -10.32 -3.94
CA LYS A 781 43.20 -11.37 -4.12
C LYS A 781 44.50 -10.74 -3.73
N GLU A 782 45.10 -11.23 -2.68
CA GLU A 782 46.50 -10.94 -2.39
C GLU A 782 47.24 -11.30 -3.67
N ILE A 783 47.70 -10.31 -4.37
CA ILE A 783 48.64 -10.48 -5.47
C ILE A 783 49.95 -10.88 -4.75
N LYS A 784 50.22 -12.19 -4.72
CA LYS A 784 51.49 -12.70 -4.33
C LYS A 784 52.52 -12.34 -5.38
#